data_ff629a1c4be4628c5bfb34274f7647cb
#
_entry.id   ff629a1c4be4628c5bfb34274f7647cb
#
_cell.length_a   1.000
_cell.length_b   1.000
_cell.length_c   1.000
_cell.angle_alpha   90.00
_cell.angle_beta   90.00
_cell.angle_gamma   90.00
#
_symmetry.space_group_name_H-M   'P 1'
#
loop_
_entity.id
_entity.type
_entity.pdbx_description
1 polymer ?
#
loop_
_entity_poly.entity_id
_entity_poly.type
_entity_poly.pdbx_seq_one_letter_code
_entity_poly.pdbx_strand_id
1 'polypeptide(L)'
;MKRVVHAACPHDCPDACGVLITIEDGRATKIQGDPEHPVTRGFLCAKVAKYLDRVCSPERVLYPMRRVSPKGSTASAGEGARATQSWERISWDEALDEIAHRLRGIVAEYGSESILPYSYGGTLGALNGASMDRRFFHRLGASQLERSICSTAGEEGLKSVIGIKLGTEPEQFAHSRYIIAWGSNIHGNNVHLWPFIEEARRKGAKLVVIDPYRTRTAKCADWYLPIHPGTDAALALGLMHVIIKENLFDADYVSRHTVGFEDLRARAEKYPPEQIADWTGISSDDIRKLAREYATQRPSVIRVNYGIQRSERGGMSMRAVTMLPCLIGSWKDIGGGLQLSLSGSFGLNKEALEMPELMLKALGRPARIVNMVQLGSVLNSLTAPPIHALFVYNSNPAAVCPNHNEVVRGLMRPDLFTVVHEQFFTDTTDYADIVLPATTFFEHKDLQAAYGHYYLQVSNQAMDPVGECRSNVEMFRALAERMCFEDECFLETVDSMIDRALESLNPRLKGITRDRLEREHRVRLNFAAATPKGAAESQSITASLKRCPDTNPDSSAAGAAPFLPFAQGNFPTPSGKAEFYSETLKRQGLDPVVAFTPPHESRHGSGSKAAGFPLELLARKPDNHLNSSFANLPSVRAMEPWLGDLEMHPTDAEARGVRDGDRIRAFNSRGEITLQARVDGAVPPGVVAARLDWARFSPGGGNINVLTSEKLTDLGNAATFYSVCVEVELFRA
;
A
#
# COMPACT_ATOMS: atom_id res chain seq x y z
N MET A 1 17.31 -34.66 2.74
CA MET A 1 15.88 -34.98 3.06
C MET A 1 14.98 -33.95 2.41
N LYS A 2 13.89 -34.37 1.75
CA LYS A 2 12.93 -33.49 1.09
C LYS A 2 11.73 -33.21 2.00
N ARG A 3 11.35 -31.94 2.20
CA ARG A 3 10.13 -31.50 2.93
C ARG A 3 9.47 -30.34 2.26
N VAL A 4 8.17 -30.15 2.51
CA VAL A 4 7.40 -28.99 2.06
C VAL A 4 6.96 -28.21 3.29
N VAL A 5 7.16 -26.90 3.26
CA VAL A 5 6.81 -25.99 4.36
C VAL A 5 5.74 -25.01 3.87
N HIS A 6 4.68 -24.87 4.66
CA HIS A 6 3.66 -23.84 4.45
C HIS A 6 4.13 -22.50 5.01
N ALA A 7 4.04 -21.48 4.19
CA ALA A 7 4.35 -20.09 4.55
C ALA A 7 3.33 -19.13 3.91
N ALA A 8 3.43 -17.86 4.24
CA ALA A 8 2.60 -16.81 3.66
C ALA A 8 3.48 -15.70 3.08
N CYS A 9 3.11 -15.17 1.92
CA CYS A 9 3.82 -14.08 1.27
C CYS A 9 3.60 -12.76 2.05
N PRO A 10 4.65 -12.12 2.59
CA PRO A 10 4.52 -10.95 3.43
C PRO A 10 4.66 -9.62 2.67
N HIS A 11 4.75 -9.66 1.35
CA HIS A 11 4.98 -8.46 0.56
C HIS A 11 3.75 -7.53 0.52
N ASP A 12 3.99 -6.23 0.28
CA ASP A 12 2.95 -5.18 0.19
C ASP A 12 1.99 -5.43 -1.00
N CYS A 13 1.08 -6.37 -0.77
CA CYS A 13 0.10 -6.85 -1.73
C CYS A 13 -1.19 -7.26 -1.00
N PRO A 14 -2.39 -6.97 -1.55
CA PRO A 14 -3.65 -7.36 -0.91
C PRO A 14 -3.81 -8.87 -0.74
N ASP A 15 -3.15 -9.66 -1.59
CA ASP A 15 -3.42 -11.08 -1.74
C ASP A 15 -2.82 -11.96 -0.63
N ALA A 16 -1.74 -11.53 0.06
CA ALA A 16 -1.07 -12.28 1.13
C ALA A 16 -1.08 -13.80 0.89
N CYS A 17 -0.52 -14.23 -0.27
CA CYS A 17 -0.67 -15.59 -0.81
C CYS A 17 -0.18 -16.66 0.16
N GLY A 18 -0.93 -17.74 0.32
CA GLY A 18 -0.40 -18.99 0.86
C GLY A 18 0.62 -19.59 -0.11
N VAL A 19 1.78 -19.99 0.39
CA VAL A 19 2.86 -20.55 -0.42
C VAL A 19 3.39 -21.86 0.15
N LEU A 20 3.80 -22.77 -0.74
CA LEU A 20 4.46 -24.03 -0.44
C LEU A 20 5.92 -23.93 -0.86
N ILE A 21 6.84 -24.10 0.10
CA ILE A 21 8.29 -24.03 -0.13
C ILE A 21 8.85 -25.43 -0.01
N THR A 22 9.43 -25.96 -1.09
CA THR A 22 10.12 -27.25 -1.07
C THR A 22 11.57 -27.06 -0.64
N ILE A 23 11.96 -27.78 0.39
CA ILE A 23 13.33 -27.80 0.91
C ILE A 23 13.95 -29.17 0.61
N GLU A 24 15.12 -29.18 0.02
CA GLU A 24 15.95 -30.37 -0.22
C GLU A 24 17.35 -30.09 0.35
N ASP A 25 17.79 -30.94 1.28
CA ASP A 25 19.10 -30.85 1.94
C ASP A 25 19.41 -29.45 2.51
N GLY A 26 18.40 -28.86 3.19
CA GLY A 26 18.49 -27.55 3.84
C GLY A 26 18.32 -26.33 2.93
N ARG A 27 18.14 -26.54 1.61
CA ARG A 27 18.01 -25.45 0.62
C ARG A 27 16.62 -25.42 0.00
N ALA A 28 16.13 -24.22 -0.24
CA ALA A 28 14.87 -24.03 -0.98
C ALA A 28 15.10 -24.33 -2.47
N THR A 29 14.37 -25.30 -3.03
CA THR A 29 14.48 -25.70 -4.44
C THR A 29 13.25 -25.34 -5.26
N LYS A 30 12.10 -25.08 -4.62
CA LYS A 30 10.86 -24.73 -5.32
C LYS A 30 9.97 -23.86 -4.43
N ILE A 31 9.28 -22.89 -5.04
CA ILE A 31 8.16 -22.16 -4.45
C ILE A 31 6.91 -22.33 -5.33
N GLN A 32 5.76 -22.58 -4.72
CA GLN A 32 4.46 -22.72 -5.38
C GLN A 32 3.38 -22.04 -4.55
N GLY A 33 2.29 -21.61 -5.18
CA GLY A 33 1.08 -21.22 -4.47
C GLY A 33 0.43 -22.43 -3.80
N ASP A 34 -0.20 -22.21 -2.66
CA ASP A 34 -0.98 -23.24 -1.98
C ASP A 34 -2.34 -23.42 -2.69
N PRO A 35 -2.59 -24.60 -3.32
CA PRO A 35 -3.84 -24.84 -4.07
C PRO A 35 -5.08 -24.87 -3.17
N GLU A 36 -4.91 -25.13 -1.89
CA GLU A 36 -6.02 -25.14 -0.93
C GLU A 36 -6.38 -23.75 -0.42
N HIS A 37 -5.60 -22.70 -0.73
CA HIS A 37 -5.94 -21.35 -0.31
C HIS A 37 -7.14 -20.82 -1.08
N PRO A 38 -8.29 -20.48 -0.42
CA PRO A 38 -9.55 -20.21 -1.10
C PRO A 38 -9.49 -19.01 -2.07
N VAL A 39 -8.66 -18.00 -1.76
CA VAL A 39 -8.52 -16.78 -2.56
C VAL A 39 -7.40 -16.94 -3.60
N THR A 40 -6.22 -17.43 -3.21
CA THR A 40 -5.05 -17.44 -4.10
C THR A 40 -4.95 -18.70 -4.97
N ARG A 41 -5.66 -19.78 -4.64
CA ARG A 41 -6.00 -20.93 -5.51
C ARG A 41 -4.79 -21.55 -6.23
N GLY A 42 -3.62 -21.58 -5.56
CA GLY A 42 -2.43 -22.33 -6.03
C GLY A 42 -1.57 -21.64 -7.08
N PHE A 43 -1.87 -20.44 -7.55
CA PHE A 43 -0.95 -19.70 -8.42
C PHE A 43 -0.22 -18.57 -7.69
N LEU A 44 0.89 -18.12 -8.26
CA LEU A 44 1.69 -17.01 -7.77
C LEU A 44 1.78 -15.90 -8.81
N CYS A 45 1.84 -14.66 -8.37
CA CYS A 45 2.17 -13.56 -9.26
C CYS A 45 3.60 -13.70 -9.82
N ALA A 46 3.89 -13.06 -10.94
CA ALA A 46 5.18 -13.14 -11.62
C ALA A 46 6.39 -12.77 -10.71
N LYS A 47 6.18 -11.92 -9.71
CA LYS A 47 7.20 -11.50 -8.73
C LYS A 47 7.59 -12.65 -7.79
N VAL A 48 6.61 -13.22 -7.10
CA VAL A 48 6.83 -14.25 -6.09
C VAL A 48 7.16 -15.60 -6.72
N ALA A 49 6.70 -15.88 -7.93
CA ALA A 49 7.11 -17.08 -8.69
C ALA A 49 8.64 -17.15 -8.92
N LYS A 50 9.33 -15.99 -8.89
CA LYS A 50 10.79 -15.88 -9.02
C LYS A 50 11.51 -15.61 -7.69
N TYR A 51 10.85 -15.92 -6.56
CA TYR A 51 11.41 -15.58 -5.24
C TYR A 51 12.71 -16.31 -4.92
N LEU A 52 12.94 -17.48 -5.50
CA LEU A 52 14.22 -18.21 -5.36
C LEU A 52 15.40 -17.39 -5.88
N ASP A 53 15.21 -16.61 -6.98
CA ASP A 53 16.26 -15.71 -7.50
C ASP A 53 16.66 -14.67 -6.43
N ARG A 54 15.71 -14.26 -5.57
CA ARG A 54 15.97 -13.35 -4.45
C ARG A 54 16.70 -14.04 -3.31
N VAL A 55 16.24 -15.21 -2.88
CA VAL A 55 16.83 -15.97 -1.76
C VAL A 55 18.25 -16.40 -2.06
N CYS A 56 18.49 -16.86 -3.29
CA CYS A 56 19.78 -17.40 -3.75
C CYS A 56 20.66 -16.35 -4.45
N SER A 57 20.25 -15.06 -4.47
CA SER A 57 21.02 -14.02 -5.14
C SER A 57 22.41 -13.87 -4.53
N PRO A 58 23.47 -13.82 -5.35
CA PRO A 58 24.82 -13.52 -4.89
C PRO A 58 25.00 -12.07 -4.42
N GLU A 59 24.04 -11.19 -4.72
CA GLU A 59 24.05 -9.78 -4.31
C GLU A 59 23.44 -9.55 -2.92
N ARG A 60 22.99 -10.60 -2.22
CA ARG A 60 22.50 -10.47 -0.86
C ARG A 60 23.58 -9.96 0.08
N VAL A 61 23.21 -9.04 0.97
CA VAL A 61 24.02 -8.69 2.15
C VAL A 61 23.93 -9.88 3.11
N LEU A 62 25.06 -10.56 3.32
CA LEU A 62 25.14 -11.78 4.16
C LEU A 62 25.86 -11.56 5.49
N TYR A 63 26.52 -10.43 5.65
CA TYR A 63 27.34 -10.10 6.80
C TYR A 63 27.15 -8.63 7.17
N PRO A 64 27.34 -8.22 8.45
CA PRO A 64 27.40 -6.80 8.82
C PRO A 64 28.55 -6.10 8.11
N MET A 65 28.27 -4.90 7.61
CA MET A 65 29.20 -4.11 6.80
C MET A 65 29.33 -2.70 7.37
N ARG A 66 30.57 -2.22 7.56
CA ARG A 66 30.88 -0.84 7.93
C ARG A 66 31.36 -0.07 6.73
N ARG A 67 30.94 1.18 6.60
CA ARG A 67 31.41 2.06 5.53
C ARG A 67 32.85 2.52 5.77
N VAL A 68 33.67 2.46 4.73
CA VAL A 68 35.07 2.94 4.73
C VAL A 68 35.33 4.08 3.75
N SER A 69 34.30 4.50 3.00
CA SER A 69 34.38 5.61 2.03
C SER A 69 33.37 6.71 2.39
N PRO A 70 33.53 7.95 1.88
CA PRO A 70 32.52 9.00 2.10
C PRO A 70 31.13 8.57 1.63
N LYS A 71 30.08 9.04 2.32
CA LYS A 71 28.67 8.82 1.92
C LYS A 71 28.43 9.33 0.50
N GLY A 72 27.61 8.62 -0.26
CA GLY A 72 27.25 9.01 -1.63
C GLY A 72 28.39 8.92 -2.63
N SER A 73 29.56 8.41 -2.27
CA SER A 73 30.64 8.13 -3.21
C SER A 73 30.23 6.96 -4.12
N THR A 74 29.50 7.28 -5.19
CA THR A 74 29.18 6.31 -6.26
C THR A 74 30.44 6.17 -7.13
N ALA A 75 31.24 5.14 -6.87
CA ALA A 75 32.26 4.76 -7.83
C ALA A 75 31.56 4.34 -9.14
N SER A 76 31.99 4.92 -10.25
CA SER A 76 31.51 4.65 -11.61
C SER A 76 31.96 3.28 -12.13
N ALA A 77 31.97 2.25 -11.32
CA ALA A 77 32.41 0.89 -11.65
C ALA A 77 31.21 -0.05 -11.80
N GLY A 78 31.34 -1.03 -12.69
CA GLY A 78 30.29 -2.04 -12.97
C GLY A 78 29.82 -2.81 -11.73
N GLU A 79 28.67 -3.43 -11.86
CA GLU A 79 27.77 -3.94 -10.78
C GLU A 79 28.44 -4.82 -9.69
N GLY A 80 29.50 -5.55 -9.99
CA GLY A 80 30.17 -6.41 -9.01
C GLY A 80 31.31 -5.75 -8.22
N ALA A 81 31.89 -4.65 -8.70
CA ALA A 81 33.08 -4.02 -8.09
C ALA A 81 32.72 -2.94 -7.04
N ARG A 82 31.47 -2.45 -7.01
CA ARG A 82 31.04 -1.36 -6.12
C ARG A 82 31.01 -1.72 -4.64
N ALA A 83 30.63 -2.95 -4.32
CA ALA A 83 30.45 -3.37 -2.93
C ALA A 83 31.79 -3.48 -2.17
N THR A 84 32.85 -3.88 -2.83
CA THR A 84 34.14 -4.23 -2.17
C THR A 84 35.01 -3.03 -1.85
N GLN A 85 34.85 -1.88 -2.52
CA GLN A 85 35.69 -0.69 -2.30
C GLN A 85 35.16 0.27 -1.24
N SER A 86 33.87 0.19 -0.90
CA SER A 86 33.21 1.14 0.02
C SER A 86 32.87 0.54 1.37
N TRP A 87 33.02 -0.78 1.53
CA TRP A 87 32.53 -1.51 2.69
C TRP A 87 33.57 -2.48 3.24
N GLU A 88 33.70 -2.50 4.57
CA GLU A 88 34.44 -3.48 5.36
C GLU A 88 33.47 -4.43 6.03
N ARG A 89 33.69 -5.75 5.93
CA ARG A 89 32.97 -6.73 6.74
C ARG A 89 33.42 -6.63 8.19
N ILE A 90 32.44 -6.55 9.09
CA ILE A 90 32.65 -6.58 10.53
C ILE A 90 31.80 -7.70 11.16
N SER A 91 32.10 -8.06 12.41
CA SER A 91 31.26 -8.99 13.15
C SER A 91 29.96 -8.35 13.63
N TRP A 92 28.96 -9.16 14.00
CA TRP A 92 27.75 -8.66 14.66
C TRP A 92 28.06 -7.95 15.98
N ASP A 93 29.02 -8.47 16.74
CA ASP A 93 29.43 -7.83 18.01
C ASP A 93 29.98 -6.43 17.78
N GLU A 94 30.90 -6.27 16.85
CA GLU A 94 31.43 -4.95 16.48
C GLU A 94 30.34 -4.01 15.97
N ALA A 95 29.42 -4.49 15.13
CA ALA A 95 28.33 -3.68 14.60
C ALA A 95 27.38 -3.21 15.72
N LEU A 96 26.95 -4.13 16.60
CA LEU A 96 26.03 -3.82 17.69
C LEU A 96 26.66 -2.94 18.74
N ASP A 97 27.94 -3.14 19.06
CA ASP A 97 28.69 -2.31 20.01
C ASP A 97 28.85 -0.88 19.49
N GLU A 98 29.18 -0.71 18.20
CA GLU A 98 29.30 0.61 17.58
C GLU A 98 27.92 1.30 17.53
N ILE A 99 26.86 0.62 17.08
CA ILE A 99 25.51 1.18 17.06
C ILE A 99 25.07 1.61 18.46
N ALA A 100 25.21 0.73 19.46
CA ALA A 100 24.82 1.03 20.83
C ALA A 100 25.62 2.21 21.41
N HIS A 101 26.92 2.27 21.15
CA HIS A 101 27.79 3.38 21.59
C HIS A 101 27.34 4.71 20.97
N ARG A 102 27.11 4.73 19.63
CA ARG A 102 26.66 5.92 18.90
C ARG A 102 25.29 6.39 19.36
N LEU A 103 24.33 5.47 19.53
CA LEU A 103 22.99 5.82 20.00
C LEU A 103 23.02 6.39 21.43
N ARG A 104 23.82 5.81 22.36
CA ARG A 104 23.96 6.36 23.70
C ARG A 104 24.59 7.76 23.70
N GLY A 105 25.61 8.00 22.86
CA GLY A 105 26.21 9.31 22.70
C GLY A 105 25.20 10.36 22.19
N ILE A 106 24.44 10.02 21.16
CA ILE A 106 23.38 10.89 20.60
C ILE A 106 22.30 11.19 21.64
N VAL A 107 21.85 10.17 22.39
CA VAL A 107 20.87 10.37 23.47
C VAL A 107 21.42 11.31 24.57
N ALA A 108 22.67 11.15 24.94
CA ALA A 108 23.28 11.99 25.98
C ALA A 108 23.46 13.45 25.54
N GLU A 109 23.78 13.69 24.27
CA GLU A 109 24.06 15.03 23.75
C GLU A 109 22.80 15.77 23.26
N TYR A 110 21.90 15.07 22.55
CA TYR A 110 20.75 15.69 21.85
C TYR A 110 19.39 15.21 22.35
N GLY A 111 19.34 14.18 23.20
CA GLY A 111 18.11 13.53 23.63
C GLY A 111 17.65 12.42 22.68
N SER A 112 16.82 11.50 23.19
CA SER A 112 16.41 10.30 22.47
C SER A 112 15.55 10.56 21.22
N GLU A 113 14.80 11.66 21.19
CA GLU A 113 14.00 12.07 20.01
C GLU A 113 14.86 12.52 18.82
N SER A 114 16.20 12.64 18.97
CA SER A 114 17.15 12.81 17.85
C SER A 114 17.38 11.53 17.07
N ILE A 115 16.79 10.42 17.49
CA ILE A 115 16.84 9.14 16.82
C ILE A 115 15.50 8.90 16.12
N LEU A 116 15.53 8.60 14.82
CA LEU A 116 14.36 8.33 14.00
C LEU A 116 14.42 6.91 13.43
N PRO A 117 13.50 5.99 13.84
CA PRO A 117 13.29 4.75 13.10
C PRO A 117 12.51 5.03 11.82
N TYR A 118 12.91 4.41 10.70
CA TYR A 118 12.23 4.53 9.42
C TYR A 118 11.94 3.15 8.83
N SER A 119 10.66 2.76 8.79
CA SER A 119 10.25 1.46 8.27
C SER A 119 8.84 1.48 7.72
N TYR A 120 8.62 0.85 6.56
CA TYR A 120 7.28 0.63 6.00
C TYR A 120 7.30 -0.34 4.81
N GLY A 121 6.41 -1.35 4.83
CA GLY A 121 6.02 -2.13 3.65
C GLY A 121 7.04 -3.13 3.09
N GLY A 122 8.22 -3.29 3.68
CA GLY A 122 9.18 -4.33 3.29
C GLY A 122 8.71 -5.73 3.68
N THR A 123 8.01 -5.82 4.83
CA THR A 123 7.21 -6.96 5.24
C THR A 123 5.91 -6.49 5.87
N LEU A 124 4.81 -7.24 5.66
CA LEU A 124 3.52 -7.04 6.31
C LEU A 124 3.28 -8.08 7.43
N GLY A 125 4.25 -8.92 7.73
CA GLY A 125 4.22 -9.82 8.87
C GLY A 125 4.11 -9.04 10.18
N ALA A 126 3.27 -9.49 11.11
CA ALA A 126 2.99 -8.75 12.33
C ALA A 126 4.22 -8.60 13.23
N LEU A 127 5.09 -9.61 13.25
CA LEU A 127 6.26 -9.62 14.13
C LEU A 127 7.45 -8.86 13.54
N ASN A 128 7.83 -9.17 12.30
CA ASN A 128 8.96 -8.49 11.65
C ASN A 128 8.57 -7.12 11.07
N GLY A 129 7.28 -6.80 11.02
CA GLY A 129 6.77 -5.50 10.59
C GLY A 129 6.61 -4.48 11.72
N ALA A 130 6.16 -4.93 12.90
CA ALA A 130 5.85 -4.02 14.01
C ALA A 130 5.74 -4.77 15.36
N SER A 131 6.85 -5.09 15.99
CA SER A 131 6.87 -5.72 17.30
C SER A 131 8.15 -5.34 18.10
N MET A 132 9.20 -6.14 18.03
CA MET A 132 10.45 -5.95 18.76
C MET A 132 11.14 -4.62 18.40
N ASP A 133 11.00 -4.17 17.15
CA ASP A 133 11.44 -2.86 16.69
C ASP A 133 10.73 -1.72 17.44
N ARG A 134 9.38 -1.84 17.59
CA ARG A 134 8.60 -0.86 18.33
C ARG A 134 9.00 -0.83 19.80
N ARG A 135 9.09 -2.00 20.44
CA ARG A 135 9.53 -2.11 21.84
C ARG A 135 10.89 -1.44 22.05
N PHE A 136 11.83 -1.68 21.14
CA PHE A 136 13.17 -1.07 21.22
C PHE A 136 13.11 0.46 21.16
N PHE A 137 12.46 1.03 20.15
CA PHE A 137 12.41 2.48 20.00
C PHE A 137 11.48 3.15 21.02
N HIS A 138 10.44 2.48 21.51
CA HIS A 138 9.63 2.96 22.64
C HIS A 138 10.47 3.01 23.91
N ARG A 139 11.20 1.94 24.22
CA ARG A 139 12.08 1.89 25.41
C ARG A 139 13.20 2.91 25.35
N LEU A 140 13.71 3.20 24.16
CA LEU A 140 14.72 4.23 23.93
C LEU A 140 14.14 5.65 24.08
N GLY A 141 12.83 5.84 23.90
CA GLY A 141 12.19 7.16 23.83
C GLY A 141 12.44 7.89 22.51
N ALA A 142 12.68 7.17 21.42
CA ALA A 142 12.97 7.73 20.11
C ALA A 142 11.76 8.43 19.49
N SER A 143 11.98 9.31 18.50
CA SER A 143 10.91 9.86 17.64
C SER A 143 10.08 8.72 17.03
N GLN A 144 8.79 8.94 16.87
CA GLN A 144 7.88 7.99 16.27
C GLN A 144 7.64 8.33 14.80
N LEU A 145 7.50 7.30 13.95
CA LEU A 145 7.23 7.48 12.53
C LEU A 145 5.74 7.36 12.23
N GLU A 146 5.11 8.41 11.71
CA GLU A 146 3.78 8.34 11.11
C GLU A 146 3.88 7.68 9.73
N ARG A 147 3.37 6.45 9.60
CA ARG A 147 3.49 5.62 8.40
C ARG A 147 2.37 5.89 7.41
N SER A 148 2.47 7.00 6.71
CA SER A 148 1.39 7.58 5.91
C SER A 148 1.58 7.49 4.39
N ILE A 149 2.75 7.10 3.88
CA ILE A 149 3.10 7.17 2.45
C ILE A 149 2.18 6.35 1.52
N CYS A 150 1.47 5.34 2.04
CA CYS A 150 0.73 4.39 1.20
C CYS A 150 -0.79 4.55 1.27
N SER A 151 -1.42 4.29 2.42
CA SER A 151 -2.85 3.97 2.48
C SER A 151 -3.72 4.92 3.30
N THR A 152 -3.12 5.79 4.08
CA THR A 152 -3.84 6.54 5.14
C THR A 152 -4.89 7.51 4.61
N ALA A 153 -4.67 8.17 3.47
CA ALA A 153 -5.69 9.06 2.89
C ALA A 153 -6.97 8.31 2.53
N GLY A 154 -6.81 7.17 1.84
CA GLY A 154 -7.96 6.34 1.48
C GLY A 154 -8.63 5.71 2.70
N GLU A 155 -7.84 5.31 3.70
CA GLU A 155 -8.36 4.75 4.95
C GLU A 155 -9.18 5.77 5.73
N GLU A 156 -8.70 7.00 5.88
CA GLU A 156 -9.43 8.07 6.57
C GLU A 156 -10.67 8.50 5.80
N GLY A 157 -10.58 8.61 4.46
CA GLY A 157 -11.74 8.83 3.60
C GLY A 157 -12.81 7.75 3.76
N LEU A 158 -12.42 6.48 3.74
CA LEU A 158 -13.29 5.32 3.96
C LEU A 158 -13.93 5.36 5.36
N LYS A 159 -13.11 5.48 6.41
CA LYS A 159 -13.56 5.51 7.81
C LYS A 159 -14.49 6.68 8.11
N SER A 160 -14.29 7.82 7.47
CA SER A 160 -15.17 8.99 7.64
C SER A 160 -16.62 8.77 7.17
N VAL A 161 -16.88 7.68 6.44
CA VAL A 161 -18.23 7.29 5.98
C VAL A 161 -18.73 6.04 6.70
N ILE A 162 -17.89 4.97 6.77
CA ILE A 162 -18.35 3.66 7.26
C ILE A 162 -17.70 3.22 8.58
N GLY A 163 -16.82 4.04 9.15
CA GLY A 163 -16.22 3.84 10.49
C GLY A 163 -15.07 2.84 10.58
N ILE A 164 -14.88 1.96 9.60
CA ILE A 164 -13.91 0.86 9.68
C ILE A 164 -13.41 0.43 8.30
N LYS A 165 -12.21 -0.17 8.25
CA LYS A 165 -11.68 -0.81 7.03
C LYS A 165 -12.26 -2.22 6.86
N LEU A 166 -13.48 -2.28 6.38
CA LEU A 166 -14.20 -3.48 5.96
C LEU A 166 -14.74 -3.29 4.54
N GLY A 167 -15.09 -4.38 3.89
CA GLY A 167 -15.67 -4.33 2.55
C GLY A 167 -16.04 -5.70 2.02
N THR A 168 -16.35 -5.77 0.76
CA THR A 168 -16.73 -6.97 0.04
C THR A 168 -15.53 -7.91 -0.09
N GLU A 169 -15.66 -9.16 0.31
CA GLU A 169 -14.61 -10.17 0.19
C GLU A 169 -14.42 -10.62 -1.28
N PRO A 170 -13.21 -11.08 -1.67
CA PRO A 170 -12.89 -11.41 -3.07
C PRO A 170 -13.85 -12.43 -3.71
N GLU A 171 -14.25 -13.44 -2.95
CA GLU A 171 -15.09 -14.53 -3.41
C GLU A 171 -16.49 -14.03 -3.89
N GLN A 172 -16.96 -12.94 -3.28
CA GLN A 172 -18.26 -12.36 -3.64
C GLN A 172 -18.27 -11.67 -5.02
N PHE A 173 -17.12 -11.22 -5.52
CA PHE A 173 -17.03 -10.59 -6.84
C PHE A 173 -17.55 -11.51 -7.98
N ALA A 174 -17.46 -12.83 -7.81
CA ALA A 174 -18.01 -13.81 -8.76
C ALA A 174 -19.55 -13.76 -8.90
N HIS A 175 -20.24 -13.04 -8.02
CA HIS A 175 -21.69 -12.85 -8.02
C HIS A 175 -22.10 -11.45 -8.53
N SER A 176 -21.16 -10.56 -8.78
CA SER A 176 -21.45 -9.21 -9.27
C SER A 176 -21.94 -9.23 -10.71
N ARG A 177 -22.77 -8.26 -11.06
CA ARG A 177 -23.21 -7.98 -12.45
C ARG A 177 -22.57 -6.73 -13.02
N TYR A 178 -22.18 -5.81 -12.16
CA TYR A 178 -21.54 -4.57 -12.54
C TYR A 178 -20.34 -4.31 -11.63
N ILE A 179 -19.16 -4.29 -12.21
CA ILE A 179 -17.89 -4.16 -11.48
C ILE A 179 -17.19 -2.90 -11.94
N ILE A 180 -16.95 -1.97 -11.02
CA ILE A 180 -16.14 -0.77 -11.28
C ILE A 180 -14.77 -0.96 -10.65
N ALA A 181 -13.71 -1.01 -11.47
CA ALA A 181 -12.33 -0.90 -11.01
C ALA A 181 -11.91 0.57 -11.09
N TRP A 182 -11.88 1.26 -9.94
CA TRP A 182 -11.60 2.68 -9.84
C TRP A 182 -10.22 2.93 -9.26
N GLY A 183 -9.30 3.52 -10.03
CA GLY A 183 -7.90 3.70 -9.65
C GLY A 183 -7.23 2.39 -9.27
N SER A 184 -7.61 1.28 -9.93
CA SER A 184 -7.26 -0.08 -9.52
C SER A 184 -6.79 -0.94 -10.69
N ASN A 185 -5.47 -1.16 -10.78
CA ASN A 185 -4.88 -2.09 -11.75
C ASN A 185 -4.90 -3.54 -11.19
N ILE A 186 -6.08 -4.16 -11.15
CA ILE A 186 -6.30 -5.49 -10.55
C ILE A 186 -5.41 -6.55 -11.22
N HIS A 187 -5.40 -6.60 -12.55
CA HIS A 187 -4.59 -7.55 -13.33
C HIS A 187 -3.07 -7.37 -13.15
N GLY A 188 -2.60 -6.21 -12.66
CA GLY A 188 -1.20 -5.95 -12.33
C GLY A 188 -0.84 -6.15 -10.86
N ASN A 189 -1.72 -5.73 -9.94
CA ASN A 189 -1.38 -5.54 -8.53
C ASN A 189 -2.25 -6.33 -7.53
N ASN A 190 -3.35 -6.95 -7.98
CA ASN A 190 -4.27 -7.75 -7.16
C ASN A 190 -4.72 -8.98 -7.96
N VAL A 191 -3.72 -9.73 -8.44
CA VAL A 191 -3.92 -10.73 -9.49
C VAL A 191 -4.86 -11.86 -9.08
N HIS A 192 -4.99 -12.16 -7.79
CA HIS A 192 -5.85 -13.23 -7.29
C HIS A 192 -7.34 -12.83 -7.17
N LEU A 193 -7.65 -11.54 -7.27
CA LEU A 193 -9.03 -11.08 -7.45
C LEU A 193 -9.52 -11.30 -8.91
N TRP A 194 -8.59 -11.32 -9.87
CA TRP A 194 -8.93 -11.41 -11.29
C TRP A 194 -9.75 -12.65 -11.67
N PRO A 195 -9.45 -13.87 -11.19
CA PRO A 195 -10.29 -15.06 -11.45
C PRO A 195 -11.75 -14.90 -11.05
N PHE A 196 -12.03 -14.24 -9.92
CA PHE A 196 -13.41 -14.01 -9.47
C PHE A 196 -14.15 -13.01 -10.40
N ILE A 197 -13.43 -11.98 -10.90
CA ILE A 197 -13.96 -11.05 -11.89
C ILE A 197 -14.28 -11.79 -13.20
N GLU A 198 -13.38 -12.66 -13.67
CA GLU A 198 -13.61 -13.47 -14.87
C GLU A 198 -14.78 -14.45 -14.70
N GLU A 199 -14.97 -15.03 -13.51
CA GLU A 199 -16.15 -15.85 -13.20
C GLU A 199 -17.45 -15.04 -13.32
N ALA A 200 -17.47 -13.79 -12.83
CA ALA A 200 -18.60 -12.89 -12.99
C ALA A 200 -18.84 -12.52 -14.47
N ARG A 201 -17.77 -12.18 -15.20
CA ARG A 201 -17.84 -11.80 -16.63
C ARG A 201 -18.37 -12.94 -17.51
N ARG A 202 -17.99 -14.18 -17.24
CA ARG A 202 -18.57 -15.36 -17.94
C ARG A 202 -20.07 -15.52 -17.70
N LYS A 203 -20.58 -14.94 -16.61
CA LYS A 203 -22.04 -14.88 -16.30
C LYS A 203 -22.71 -13.60 -16.83
N GLY A 204 -21.99 -12.79 -17.60
CA GLY A 204 -22.49 -11.56 -18.22
C GLY A 204 -22.27 -10.28 -17.41
N ALA A 205 -21.40 -10.30 -16.40
CA ALA A 205 -21.04 -9.09 -15.67
C ALA A 205 -20.23 -8.13 -16.56
N LYS A 206 -20.48 -6.83 -16.40
CA LYS A 206 -19.74 -5.76 -17.08
C LYS A 206 -18.64 -5.24 -16.19
N LEU A 207 -17.41 -5.14 -16.73
CA LEU A 207 -16.26 -4.53 -16.10
C LEU A 207 -16.03 -3.12 -16.64
N VAL A 208 -16.16 -2.12 -15.78
CA VAL A 208 -15.83 -0.71 -16.06
C VAL A 208 -14.53 -0.35 -15.36
N VAL A 209 -13.63 0.32 -16.06
CA VAL A 209 -12.37 0.81 -15.46
C VAL A 209 -12.33 2.32 -15.55
N ILE A 210 -12.11 2.98 -14.40
CA ILE A 210 -11.90 4.42 -14.26
C ILE A 210 -10.46 4.63 -13.80
N ASP A 211 -9.60 5.12 -14.68
CA ASP A 211 -8.17 5.29 -14.40
C ASP A 211 -7.57 6.29 -15.39
N PRO A 212 -6.71 7.23 -14.99
CA PRO A 212 -6.05 8.15 -15.93
C PRO A 212 -5.03 7.45 -16.84
N TYR A 213 -4.60 6.24 -16.49
CA TYR A 213 -3.67 5.43 -17.25
C TYR A 213 -4.34 4.17 -17.79
N ARG A 214 -4.10 3.82 -19.06
CA ARG A 214 -4.65 2.60 -19.67
C ARG A 214 -3.92 1.35 -19.18
N THR A 215 -4.21 0.97 -17.92
CA THR A 215 -3.60 -0.16 -17.20
C THR A 215 -3.85 -1.52 -17.88
N ARG A 216 -3.20 -2.59 -17.39
CA ARG A 216 -3.49 -3.97 -17.82
C ARG A 216 -4.98 -4.31 -17.61
N THR A 217 -5.59 -3.84 -16.52
CA THR A 217 -7.02 -4.02 -16.24
C THR A 217 -7.87 -3.24 -17.24
N ALA A 218 -7.51 -2.01 -17.57
CA ALA A 218 -8.21 -1.17 -18.53
C ALA A 218 -8.20 -1.78 -19.97
N LYS A 219 -7.12 -2.48 -20.33
CA LYS A 219 -7.03 -3.20 -21.62
C LYS A 219 -7.99 -4.39 -21.71
N CYS A 220 -8.45 -4.92 -20.57
CA CYS A 220 -9.39 -6.02 -20.47
C CYS A 220 -10.83 -5.57 -20.16
N ALA A 221 -11.08 -4.26 -19.97
CA ALA A 221 -12.37 -3.71 -19.59
C ALA A 221 -13.37 -3.75 -20.75
N ASP A 222 -14.66 -3.89 -20.41
CA ASP A 222 -15.77 -3.71 -21.36
C ASP A 222 -16.02 -2.22 -21.63
N TRP A 223 -15.63 -1.37 -20.66
CA TRP A 223 -15.70 0.09 -20.80
C TRP A 223 -14.59 0.76 -19.98
N TYR A 224 -13.73 1.53 -20.66
CA TYR A 224 -12.66 2.30 -20.07
C TYR A 224 -12.96 3.79 -20.11
N LEU A 225 -12.83 4.46 -18.98
CA LEU A 225 -13.06 5.89 -18.77
C LEU A 225 -11.75 6.54 -18.31
N PRO A 226 -11.03 7.25 -19.21
CA PRO A 226 -9.80 7.96 -18.88
C PRO A 226 -10.08 9.25 -18.13
N ILE A 227 -10.10 9.20 -16.80
CA ILE A 227 -10.37 10.34 -15.95
C ILE A 227 -9.12 11.26 -15.85
N HIS A 228 -9.30 12.57 -15.75
CA HIS A 228 -8.21 13.50 -15.41
C HIS A 228 -7.74 13.24 -13.96
N PRO A 229 -6.41 13.25 -13.69
CA PRO A 229 -5.86 13.00 -12.36
C PRO A 229 -6.45 13.91 -11.28
N GLY A 230 -6.82 13.33 -10.12
CA GLY A 230 -7.31 14.07 -8.95
C GLY A 230 -8.73 14.63 -9.05
N THR A 231 -9.53 14.21 -10.05
CA THR A 231 -10.93 14.67 -10.24
C THR A 231 -11.97 13.63 -9.81
N ASP A 232 -11.56 12.61 -9.09
CA ASP A 232 -12.38 11.47 -8.68
C ASP A 232 -13.59 11.89 -7.82
N ALA A 233 -13.40 12.84 -6.88
CA ALA A 233 -14.50 13.38 -6.07
C ALA A 233 -15.55 14.10 -6.94
N ALA A 234 -15.12 14.80 -8.00
CA ALA A 234 -16.04 15.44 -8.95
C ALA A 234 -16.89 14.41 -9.68
N LEU A 235 -16.26 13.35 -10.20
CA LEU A 235 -16.98 12.25 -10.86
C LEU A 235 -17.99 11.59 -9.91
N ALA A 236 -17.58 11.25 -8.70
CA ALA A 236 -18.46 10.62 -7.71
C ALA A 236 -19.66 11.51 -7.36
N LEU A 237 -19.46 12.83 -7.21
CA LEU A 237 -20.54 13.81 -7.01
C LEU A 237 -21.46 13.92 -8.22
N GLY A 238 -20.92 13.86 -9.45
CA GLY A 238 -21.72 13.82 -10.67
C GLY A 238 -22.58 12.55 -10.77
N LEU A 239 -22.05 11.41 -10.36
CA LEU A 239 -22.84 10.16 -10.26
C LEU A 239 -23.96 10.32 -9.22
N MET A 240 -23.66 10.87 -8.03
CA MET A 240 -24.66 11.12 -7.00
C MET A 240 -25.75 12.10 -7.46
N HIS A 241 -25.38 13.15 -8.22
CA HIS A 241 -26.32 14.07 -8.82
C HIS A 241 -27.37 13.33 -9.67
N VAL A 242 -26.90 12.49 -10.59
CA VAL A 242 -27.81 11.72 -11.48
C VAL A 242 -28.64 10.73 -10.67
N ILE A 243 -28.04 9.97 -9.78
CA ILE A 243 -28.72 8.95 -8.95
C ILE A 243 -29.82 9.60 -8.10
N ILE A 244 -29.56 10.73 -7.49
CA ILE A 244 -30.52 11.42 -6.62
C ILE A 244 -31.62 12.09 -7.48
N LYS A 245 -31.26 12.79 -8.55
CA LYS A 245 -32.21 13.50 -9.43
C LYS A 245 -33.19 12.58 -10.13
N GLU A 246 -32.72 11.38 -10.52
CA GLU A 246 -33.53 10.37 -11.20
C GLU A 246 -34.17 9.37 -10.22
N ASN A 247 -34.07 9.58 -8.91
CA ASN A 247 -34.59 8.70 -7.84
C ASN A 247 -34.12 7.23 -7.97
N LEU A 248 -32.85 7.02 -8.34
CA LEU A 248 -32.24 5.70 -8.47
C LEU A 248 -31.59 5.21 -7.17
N PHE A 249 -31.63 5.99 -6.09
CA PHE A 249 -31.11 5.61 -4.78
C PHE A 249 -32.06 4.67 -4.03
N ASP A 250 -31.52 3.90 -3.10
CA ASP A 250 -32.30 3.02 -2.23
C ASP A 250 -32.90 3.83 -1.06
N ALA A 251 -34.14 4.30 -1.21
CA ALA A 251 -34.76 5.19 -0.23
C ALA A 251 -34.91 4.53 1.16
N ASP A 252 -35.17 3.22 1.23
CA ASP A 252 -35.29 2.48 2.47
C ASP A 252 -33.93 2.36 3.18
N TYR A 253 -32.90 1.95 2.47
CA TYR A 253 -31.54 1.85 3.02
C TYR A 253 -30.99 3.21 3.48
N VAL A 254 -31.17 4.24 2.67
CA VAL A 254 -30.72 5.61 2.98
C VAL A 254 -31.41 6.13 4.24
N SER A 255 -32.74 6.00 4.35
CA SER A 255 -33.48 6.51 5.50
C SER A 255 -33.10 5.81 6.82
N ARG A 256 -32.88 4.50 6.78
CA ARG A 256 -32.56 3.70 7.98
C ARG A 256 -31.09 3.79 8.38
N HIS A 257 -30.19 3.76 7.41
CA HIS A 257 -28.78 3.44 7.64
C HIS A 257 -27.81 4.56 7.30
N THR A 258 -28.29 5.76 6.90
CA THR A 258 -27.41 6.90 6.64
C THR A 258 -27.83 8.14 7.44
N VAL A 259 -26.92 9.12 7.55
CA VAL A 259 -27.15 10.44 8.12
C VAL A 259 -26.59 11.51 7.19
N GLY A 260 -27.28 12.69 7.09
CA GLY A 260 -26.86 13.82 6.24
C GLY A 260 -27.25 13.66 4.77
N PHE A 261 -28.31 12.90 4.46
CA PHE A 261 -28.75 12.71 3.06
C PHE A 261 -29.23 14.02 2.41
N GLU A 262 -29.96 14.88 3.14
CA GLU A 262 -30.42 16.16 2.57
C GLU A 262 -29.26 17.13 2.34
N ASP A 263 -28.24 17.11 3.20
CA ASP A 263 -27.01 17.88 2.98
C ASP A 263 -26.26 17.40 1.74
N LEU A 264 -26.18 16.07 1.55
CA LEU A 264 -25.59 15.46 0.35
C LEU A 264 -26.40 15.82 -0.90
N ARG A 265 -27.75 15.77 -0.84
CA ARG A 265 -28.64 16.13 -1.94
C ARG A 265 -28.39 17.59 -2.38
N ALA A 266 -28.41 18.52 -1.43
CA ALA A 266 -28.15 19.95 -1.69
C ALA A 266 -26.73 20.19 -2.24
N ARG A 267 -25.76 19.38 -1.81
CA ARG A 267 -24.41 19.43 -2.34
C ARG A 267 -24.34 18.89 -3.77
N ALA A 268 -24.91 17.72 -4.03
CA ALA A 268 -24.89 17.05 -5.32
C ALA A 268 -25.61 17.85 -6.42
N GLU A 269 -26.62 18.62 -6.07
CA GLU A 269 -27.29 19.53 -7.01
C GLU A 269 -26.33 20.51 -7.72
N LYS A 270 -25.22 20.88 -7.06
CA LYS A 270 -24.22 21.80 -7.58
C LYS A 270 -23.21 21.15 -8.53
N TYR A 271 -23.38 19.86 -8.84
CA TYR A 271 -22.45 19.07 -9.64
C TYR A 271 -23.14 18.40 -10.84
N PRO A 272 -23.74 19.16 -11.76
CA PRO A 272 -24.40 18.60 -12.93
C PRO A 272 -23.38 17.94 -13.88
N PRO A 273 -23.75 16.88 -14.61
CA PRO A 273 -22.84 16.14 -15.48
C PRO A 273 -22.06 16.99 -16.48
N GLU A 274 -22.62 18.10 -16.96
CA GLU A 274 -21.97 19.01 -17.89
C GLU A 274 -20.71 19.63 -17.26
N GLN A 275 -20.82 20.16 -16.05
CA GLN A 275 -19.69 20.75 -15.31
C GLN A 275 -18.65 19.69 -14.94
N ILE A 276 -19.13 18.45 -14.61
CA ILE A 276 -18.24 17.35 -14.28
C ILE A 276 -17.42 16.90 -15.49
N ALA A 277 -18.02 16.95 -16.69
CA ALA A 277 -17.34 16.62 -17.94
C ALA A 277 -16.12 17.55 -18.17
N ASP A 278 -16.26 18.84 -17.90
CA ASP A 278 -15.18 19.81 -18.04
C ASP A 278 -13.99 19.50 -17.07
N TRP A 279 -14.28 19.04 -15.87
CA TRP A 279 -13.24 18.71 -14.88
C TRP A 279 -12.59 17.36 -15.14
N THR A 280 -13.41 16.36 -15.46
CA THR A 280 -12.95 14.96 -15.51
C THR A 280 -12.46 14.50 -16.88
N GLY A 281 -12.83 15.20 -17.95
CA GLY A 281 -12.61 14.76 -19.34
C GLY A 281 -13.55 13.64 -19.79
N ILE A 282 -14.50 13.21 -18.94
CA ILE A 282 -15.50 12.18 -19.27
C ILE A 282 -16.77 12.90 -19.74
N SER A 283 -17.35 12.47 -20.87
CA SER A 283 -18.54 13.13 -21.42
C SER A 283 -19.73 13.10 -20.45
N SER A 284 -20.58 14.14 -20.50
CA SER A 284 -21.78 14.21 -19.64
C SER A 284 -22.72 13.03 -19.88
N ASP A 285 -22.77 12.50 -21.10
CA ASP A 285 -23.58 11.32 -21.43
C ASP A 285 -22.99 10.04 -20.82
N ASP A 286 -21.67 9.88 -20.83
CA ASP A 286 -20.99 8.77 -20.17
C ASP A 286 -21.17 8.83 -18.66
N ILE A 287 -21.14 10.03 -18.04
CA ILE A 287 -21.42 10.20 -16.61
C ILE A 287 -22.84 9.76 -16.27
N ARG A 288 -23.86 10.18 -17.06
CA ARG A 288 -25.24 9.74 -16.88
C ARG A 288 -25.39 8.23 -17.08
N LYS A 289 -24.79 7.69 -18.12
CA LYS A 289 -24.81 6.25 -18.39
C LYS A 289 -24.19 5.45 -17.26
N LEU A 290 -23.00 5.86 -16.77
CA LEU A 290 -22.32 5.21 -15.66
C LEU A 290 -23.17 5.23 -14.38
N ALA A 291 -23.77 6.37 -14.04
CA ALA A 291 -24.64 6.50 -12.88
C ALA A 291 -25.85 5.57 -12.92
N ARG A 292 -26.55 5.57 -14.08
CA ARG A 292 -27.73 4.71 -14.29
C ARG A 292 -27.38 3.22 -14.26
N GLU A 293 -26.32 2.82 -14.99
CA GLU A 293 -25.90 1.41 -15.02
C GLU A 293 -25.46 0.94 -13.63
N TYR A 294 -24.65 1.72 -12.91
CA TYR A 294 -24.20 1.39 -11.55
C TYR A 294 -25.36 1.22 -10.57
N ALA A 295 -26.36 2.08 -10.64
CA ALA A 295 -27.50 2.04 -9.72
C ALA A 295 -28.50 0.90 -10.04
N THR A 296 -28.62 0.49 -11.32
CA THR A 296 -29.68 -0.44 -11.78
C THR A 296 -29.20 -1.85 -12.12
N GLN A 297 -27.92 -2.02 -12.54
CA GLN A 297 -27.36 -3.33 -12.87
C GLN A 297 -26.77 -4.01 -11.63
N ARG A 298 -27.65 -4.50 -10.76
CA ARG A 298 -27.29 -5.10 -9.48
C ARG A 298 -27.14 -6.63 -9.55
N PRO A 299 -26.28 -7.23 -8.69
CA PRO A 299 -25.34 -6.62 -7.72
C PRO A 299 -24.23 -5.80 -8.38
N SER A 300 -23.95 -4.59 -7.82
CA SER A 300 -22.88 -3.72 -8.30
C SER A 300 -21.83 -3.51 -7.20
N VAL A 301 -20.54 -3.62 -7.57
CA VAL A 301 -19.41 -3.51 -6.65
C VAL A 301 -18.36 -2.54 -7.18
N ILE A 302 -17.73 -1.79 -6.26
CA ILE A 302 -16.59 -0.93 -6.58
C ILE A 302 -15.32 -1.55 -5.97
N ARG A 303 -14.37 -1.95 -6.82
CA ARG A 303 -12.99 -2.22 -6.41
C ARG A 303 -12.19 -0.94 -6.54
N VAL A 304 -11.99 -0.25 -5.44
CA VAL A 304 -11.14 0.93 -5.39
C VAL A 304 -9.77 0.55 -4.84
N ASN A 305 -8.70 1.20 -5.31
CA ASN A 305 -7.34 0.96 -4.82
C ASN A 305 -6.63 2.30 -4.60
N TYR A 306 -5.39 2.22 -4.18
CA TYR A 306 -4.59 3.36 -3.73
C TYR A 306 -4.18 4.36 -4.83
N GLY A 307 -4.54 4.12 -6.10
CA GLY A 307 -4.38 5.10 -7.19
C GLY A 307 -5.15 6.40 -6.94
N ILE A 308 -6.41 6.28 -6.52
CA ILE A 308 -7.33 7.41 -6.29
C ILE A 308 -6.86 8.37 -5.19
N GLN A 309 -6.16 7.87 -4.18
CA GLN A 309 -5.81 8.65 -2.99
C GLN A 309 -4.48 9.42 -3.09
N ARG A 310 -3.71 9.24 -4.19
CA ARG A 310 -2.35 9.81 -4.34
C ARG A 310 -2.33 11.24 -4.86
N SER A 311 -3.46 11.94 -4.77
CA SER A 311 -3.58 13.38 -5.03
C SER A 311 -3.78 14.16 -3.73
N GLU A 312 -3.56 15.48 -3.74
CA GLU A 312 -3.81 16.36 -2.57
C GLU A 312 -5.21 16.18 -1.98
N ARG A 313 -6.19 15.82 -2.81
CA ARG A 313 -7.60 15.62 -2.41
C ARG A 313 -8.00 14.14 -2.38
N GLY A 314 -7.03 13.26 -2.17
CA GLY A 314 -7.24 11.82 -2.23
C GLY A 314 -8.13 11.27 -1.13
N GLY A 315 -8.09 11.84 0.07
CA GLY A 315 -8.96 11.46 1.18
C GLY A 315 -10.42 11.80 0.91
N MET A 316 -10.70 13.01 0.42
CA MET A 316 -12.05 13.44 0.04
C MET A 316 -12.57 12.69 -1.18
N SER A 317 -11.69 12.35 -2.14
CA SER A 317 -12.04 11.49 -3.28
C SER A 317 -12.49 10.11 -2.82
N MET A 318 -11.75 9.50 -1.90
CA MET A 318 -12.12 8.20 -1.34
C MET A 318 -13.42 8.26 -0.53
N ARG A 319 -13.61 9.35 0.25
CA ARG A 319 -14.86 9.62 0.98
C ARG A 319 -16.06 9.64 0.01
N ALA A 320 -15.95 10.38 -1.10
CA ALA A 320 -17.00 10.47 -2.12
C ALA A 320 -17.36 9.10 -2.71
N VAL A 321 -16.36 8.33 -3.14
CA VAL A 321 -16.60 6.99 -3.72
C VAL A 321 -17.23 6.04 -2.71
N THR A 322 -16.84 6.14 -1.41
CA THR A 322 -17.41 5.30 -0.34
C THR A 322 -18.90 5.55 -0.08
N MET A 323 -19.41 6.75 -0.38
CA MET A 323 -20.83 7.06 -0.24
C MET A 323 -21.71 6.36 -1.27
N LEU A 324 -21.18 6.06 -2.46
CA LEU A 324 -21.95 5.48 -3.58
C LEU A 324 -22.65 4.16 -3.22
N PRO A 325 -21.99 3.13 -2.64
CA PRO A 325 -22.67 1.90 -2.25
C PRO A 325 -23.70 2.10 -1.13
N CYS A 326 -23.52 3.10 -0.27
CA CYS A 326 -24.49 3.45 0.76
C CYS A 326 -25.74 4.11 0.14
N LEU A 327 -25.55 4.94 -0.89
CA LEU A 327 -26.62 5.64 -1.58
C LEU A 327 -27.57 4.67 -2.32
N ILE A 328 -27.00 3.68 -3.01
CA ILE A 328 -27.81 2.70 -3.77
C ILE A 328 -28.12 1.42 -2.96
N GLY A 329 -27.73 1.33 -1.69
CA GLY A 329 -27.98 0.17 -0.83
C GLY A 329 -27.30 -1.12 -1.31
N SER A 330 -26.19 -1.06 -2.08
CA SER A 330 -25.57 -2.26 -2.64
C SER A 330 -24.86 -3.15 -1.60
N TRP A 331 -24.67 -2.67 -0.39
CA TRP A 331 -24.20 -3.48 0.73
C TRP A 331 -25.11 -4.63 1.13
N LYS A 332 -26.38 -4.61 0.69
CA LYS A 332 -27.35 -5.70 0.92
C LYS A 332 -27.14 -6.90 -0.01
N ASP A 333 -26.43 -6.71 -1.11
CA ASP A 333 -26.33 -7.70 -2.17
C ASP A 333 -25.05 -8.53 -2.03
N ILE A 334 -25.15 -9.85 -2.21
CA ILE A 334 -23.97 -10.69 -2.41
C ILE A 334 -23.32 -10.26 -3.74
N GLY A 335 -22.04 -9.85 -3.67
CA GLY A 335 -21.36 -9.28 -4.83
C GLY A 335 -21.59 -7.78 -5.03
N GLY A 336 -22.19 -7.10 -4.03
CA GLY A 336 -22.31 -5.64 -3.98
C GLY A 336 -21.31 -4.97 -3.06
N GLY A 337 -21.47 -3.66 -2.84
CA GLY A 337 -20.65 -2.89 -1.92
C GLY A 337 -19.36 -2.31 -2.51
N LEU A 338 -18.29 -2.29 -1.68
CA LEU A 338 -16.99 -1.72 -2.04
C LEU A 338 -15.86 -2.51 -1.38
N GLN A 339 -14.70 -2.58 -2.05
CA GLN A 339 -13.47 -3.07 -1.45
C GLN A 339 -12.31 -2.09 -1.69
N LEU A 340 -11.75 -1.52 -0.60
CA LEU A 340 -10.44 -0.87 -0.57
C LEU A 340 -9.46 -1.76 0.20
N SER A 341 -9.68 -1.91 1.50
CA SER A 341 -8.86 -2.70 2.42
C SER A 341 -9.74 -3.40 3.45
N LEU A 342 -9.41 -4.65 3.75
CA LEU A 342 -10.09 -5.48 4.74
C LEU A 342 -9.30 -5.59 6.06
N SER A 343 -8.16 -4.88 6.16
CA SER A 343 -7.20 -5.02 7.29
C SER A 343 -7.77 -4.62 8.65
N GLY A 344 -8.82 -3.80 8.70
CA GLY A 344 -9.50 -3.42 9.95
C GLY A 344 -10.30 -4.56 10.61
N SER A 345 -10.43 -5.70 9.94
CA SER A 345 -11.16 -6.86 10.45
C SER A 345 -10.36 -7.70 11.43
N PHE A 346 -9.03 -7.73 11.31
CA PHE A 346 -8.19 -8.67 12.07
C PHE A 346 -8.11 -8.30 13.55
N GLY A 347 -7.86 -7.02 13.89
CA GLY A 347 -7.82 -6.56 15.27
C GLY A 347 -6.89 -7.37 16.18
N LEU A 348 -5.70 -7.71 15.67
CA LEU A 348 -4.62 -8.29 16.47
C LEU A 348 -4.27 -7.37 17.63
N ASN A 349 -3.83 -7.92 18.75
CA ASN A 349 -3.41 -7.16 19.92
C ASN A 349 -2.07 -6.46 19.68
N LYS A 350 -2.14 -5.30 19.02
CA LYS A 350 -0.96 -4.49 18.70
C LYS A 350 -0.30 -3.89 19.94
N GLU A 351 -1.08 -3.55 20.97
CA GLU A 351 -0.52 -3.01 22.21
C GLU A 351 0.43 -4.01 22.86
N ALA A 352 0.04 -5.28 22.91
CA ALA A 352 0.90 -6.33 23.43
C ALA A 352 2.14 -6.61 22.54
N LEU A 353 2.05 -6.37 21.24
CA LEU A 353 3.20 -6.50 20.34
C LEU A 353 4.15 -5.31 20.42
N GLU A 354 3.62 -4.09 20.41
CA GLU A 354 4.39 -2.85 20.28
C GLU A 354 4.80 -2.24 21.62
N MET A 355 4.06 -2.52 22.71
CA MET A 355 4.30 -2.04 24.10
C MET A 355 4.53 -0.52 24.20
N PRO A 356 3.56 0.32 23.82
CA PRO A 356 3.72 1.78 23.83
C PRO A 356 3.93 2.37 25.22
N GLU A 357 3.61 1.65 26.29
CA GLU A 357 3.86 2.03 27.68
C GLU A 357 5.36 2.19 27.98
N LEU A 358 6.24 1.49 27.25
CA LEU A 358 7.69 1.65 27.39
C LEU A 358 8.14 3.07 27.05
N MET A 359 7.49 3.72 26.08
CA MET A 359 7.77 5.11 25.70
C MET A 359 7.34 6.08 26.81
N LEU A 360 6.18 5.87 27.42
CA LEU A 360 5.74 6.68 28.55
C LEU A 360 6.65 6.51 29.75
N LYS A 361 7.16 5.28 30.01
CA LYS A 361 8.16 4.99 31.04
C LYS A 361 9.50 5.72 30.75
N ALA A 362 9.92 5.78 29.48
CA ALA A 362 11.18 6.41 29.08
C ALA A 362 11.13 7.95 29.10
N LEU A 363 10.05 8.57 28.64
CA LEU A 363 9.93 10.01 28.43
C LEU A 363 8.97 10.73 29.40
N GLY A 364 8.10 10.01 30.10
CA GLY A 364 6.99 10.59 30.87
C GLY A 364 5.89 11.25 30.04
N ARG A 365 6.00 11.18 28.71
CA ARG A 365 5.08 11.75 27.73
C ARG A 365 5.13 10.97 26.41
N PRO A 366 4.15 11.15 25.50
CA PRO A 366 4.28 10.69 24.12
C PRO A 366 5.50 11.32 23.43
N ALA A 367 6.21 10.52 22.62
CA ALA A 367 7.31 11.03 21.81
C ALA A 367 6.80 11.85 20.62
N ARG A 368 7.68 12.67 20.07
CA ARG A 368 7.45 13.40 18.83
C ARG A 368 7.13 12.44 17.69
N ILE A 369 6.12 12.80 16.89
CA ILE A 369 5.74 12.08 15.68
C ILE A 369 6.31 12.80 14.46
N VAL A 370 6.94 12.05 13.57
CA VAL A 370 7.51 12.52 12.30
C VAL A 370 6.76 11.84 11.16
N ASN A 371 6.24 12.62 10.22
CA ASN A 371 5.59 12.07 9.04
C ASN A 371 6.65 11.54 8.04
N MET A 372 6.51 10.28 7.63
CA MET A 372 7.48 9.63 6.76
C MET A 372 7.57 10.22 5.35
N VAL A 373 6.53 10.87 4.88
CA VAL A 373 6.48 11.53 3.55
C VAL A 373 7.43 12.73 3.52
N GLN A 374 7.61 13.38 4.66
CA GLN A 374 8.41 14.61 4.82
C GLN A 374 9.85 14.33 5.28
N LEU A 375 10.38 13.13 5.01
CA LEU A 375 11.72 12.75 5.46
C LEU A 375 12.80 13.75 5.03
N GLY A 376 12.72 14.27 3.80
CA GLY A 376 13.67 15.26 3.29
C GLY A 376 13.70 16.52 4.17
N SER A 377 12.56 17.17 4.36
CA SER A 377 12.44 18.35 5.24
C SER A 377 12.83 18.06 6.67
N VAL A 378 12.43 16.89 7.20
CA VAL A 378 12.75 16.50 8.59
C VAL A 378 14.26 16.40 8.80
N LEU A 379 14.97 15.73 7.91
CA LEU A 379 16.42 15.59 8.03
C LEU A 379 17.15 16.94 7.87
N ASN A 380 16.66 17.86 7.05
CA ASN A 380 17.34 19.11 6.74
C ASN A 380 16.94 20.30 7.63
N SER A 381 15.72 20.30 8.19
CA SER A 381 15.15 21.51 8.77
C SER A 381 14.62 21.35 10.20
N LEU A 382 14.47 20.12 10.70
CA LEU A 382 14.00 19.90 12.07
C LEU A 382 15.09 20.28 13.08
N THR A 383 14.76 21.13 14.07
CA THR A 383 15.76 21.73 14.98
C THR A 383 15.55 21.44 16.46
N ALA A 384 14.42 20.85 16.86
CA ALA A 384 14.08 20.72 18.28
C ALA A 384 13.64 19.30 18.68
N PRO A 385 14.54 18.38 18.89
CA PRO A 385 15.96 18.31 18.47
C PRO A 385 16.11 17.93 17.00
N PRO A 386 17.23 18.20 16.33
CA PRO A 386 17.54 17.67 14.99
C PRO A 386 17.62 16.14 15.02
N ILE A 387 17.46 15.50 13.86
CA ILE A 387 17.72 14.06 13.74
C ILE A 387 19.21 13.84 13.55
N HIS A 388 19.85 13.10 14.45
CA HIS A 388 21.27 12.72 14.43
C HIS A 388 21.48 11.22 14.20
N ALA A 389 20.42 10.39 14.35
CA ALA A 389 20.48 8.99 13.93
C ALA A 389 19.22 8.61 13.15
N LEU A 390 19.42 7.91 12.02
CA LEU A 390 18.36 7.31 11.21
C LEU A 390 18.57 5.80 11.16
N PHE A 391 17.57 5.04 11.63
CA PHE A 391 17.60 3.58 11.59
C PHE A 391 16.58 3.07 10.59
N VAL A 392 17.03 2.61 9.42
CA VAL A 392 16.18 2.16 8.31
C VAL A 392 16.09 0.63 8.29
N TYR A 393 14.87 0.10 8.22
CA TYR A 393 14.59 -1.32 8.05
C TYR A 393 13.25 -1.51 7.34
N ASN A 394 13.04 -2.60 6.61
CA ASN A 394 11.82 -2.83 5.82
C ASN A 394 11.48 -1.67 4.86
N SER A 395 12.45 -0.87 4.42
CA SER A 395 12.21 0.31 3.59
C SER A 395 13.47 0.74 2.84
N ASN A 396 13.26 1.41 1.69
CA ASN A 396 14.31 2.02 0.89
C ASN A 396 13.93 3.50 0.60
N PRO A 397 14.01 4.40 1.61
CA PRO A 397 13.53 5.78 1.48
C PRO A 397 14.20 6.57 0.36
N ALA A 398 15.48 6.37 0.06
CA ALA A 398 16.14 7.05 -1.05
C ALA A 398 15.50 6.73 -2.42
N ALA A 399 14.88 5.53 -2.57
CA ALA A 399 14.15 5.20 -3.79
C ALA A 399 12.68 5.64 -3.75
N VAL A 400 12.00 5.54 -2.58
CA VAL A 400 10.53 5.60 -2.53
C VAL A 400 9.96 6.91 -1.98
N CYS A 401 10.72 7.70 -1.24
CA CYS A 401 10.22 8.97 -0.71
C CYS A 401 10.07 10.02 -1.81
N PRO A 402 9.05 10.88 -1.72
CA PRO A 402 8.95 12.05 -2.60
C PRO A 402 10.04 13.07 -2.28
N ASN A 403 10.22 14.05 -3.16
CA ASN A 403 11.23 15.09 -3.02
C ASN A 403 12.65 14.51 -2.82
N HIS A 404 13.02 13.61 -3.73
CA HIS A 404 14.24 12.80 -3.66
C HIS A 404 15.50 13.64 -3.38
N ASN A 405 15.64 14.83 -3.99
CA ASN A 405 16.81 15.69 -3.81
C ASN A 405 16.97 16.12 -2.34
N GLU A 406 15.86 16.45 -1.66
CA GLU A 406 15.88 16.81 -0.25
C GLU A 406 16.21 15.61 0.64
N VAL A 407 15.70 14.42 0.29
CA VAL A 407 16.02 13.19 1.01
C VAL A 407 17.51 12.88 0.92
N VAL A 408 18.08 12.93 -0.28
CA VAL A 408 19.51 12.70 -0.51
C VAL A 408 20.36 13.72 0.23
N ARG A 409 19.99 15.02 0.16
CA ARG A 409 20.69 16.08 0.90
C ARG A 409 20.73 15.80 2.40
N GLY A 410 19.61 15.34 2.96
CA GLY A 410 19.53 14.97 4.38
C GLY A 410 20.38 13.74 4.73
N LEU A 411 20.34 12.71 3.89
CA LEU A 411 21.12 11.48 4.09
C LEU A 411 22.64 11.71 3.97
N MET A 412 23.05 12.70 3.19
CA MET A 412 24.45 13.09 2.99
C MET A 412 25.06 13.87 4.18
N ARG A 413 24.27 14.29 5.16
CA ARG A 413 24.76 15.03 6.31
C ARG A 413 25.85 14.25 7.06
N PRO A 414 27.02 14.88 7.34
CA PRO A 414 28.13 14.20 8.03
C PRO A 414 27.83 13.91 9.51
N ASP A 415 26.91 14.66 10.12
CA ASP A 415 26.48 14.52 11.51
C ASP A 415 25.28 13.55 11.68
N LEU A 416 24.77 12.94 10.60
CA LEU A 416 23.72 11.94 10.64
C LEU A 416 24.32 10.54 10.64
N PHE A 417 24.15 9.81 11.72
CA PHE A 417 24.49 8.39 11.79
C PHE A 417 23.36 7.55 11.20
N THR A 418 23.64 6.77 10.15
CA THR A 418 22.62 6.00 9.42
C THR A 418 22.92 4.50 9.49
N VAL A 419 21.99 3.73 10.05
CA VAL A 419 22.01 2.27 10.06
C VAL A 419 20.92 1.74 9.14
N VAL A 420 21.25 0.76 8.29
CA VAL A 420 20.28 0.12 7.38
C VAL A 420 20.29 -1.39 7.58
N HIS A 421 19.17 -1.98 7.95
CA HIS A 421 18.98 -3.44 8.04
C HIS A 421 18.23 -3.92 6.79
N GLU A 422 18.93 -4.54 5.84
CA GLU A 422 18.43 -4.80 4.49
C GLU A 422 18.98 -6.12 3.90
N GLN A 423 18.27 -6.67 2.93
CA GLN A 423 18.66 -7.89 2.22
C GLN A 423 19.66 -7.64 1.08
N PHE A 424 19.71 -6.42 0.55
CA PHE A 424 20.54 -6.01 -0.59
C PHE A 424 21.12 -4.62 -0.37
N PHE A 425 22.19 -4.30 -1.12
CA PHE A 425 22.63 -2.91 -1.20
C PHE A 425 21.65 -2.11 -2.05
N THR A 426 20.86 -1.26 -1.41
CA THR A 426 19.82 -0.40 -2.01
C THR A 426 20.32 1.03 -2.20
N ASP A 427 19.52 1.89 -2.85
CA ASP A 427 19.87 3.33 -2.95
C ASP A 427 20.05 3.97 -1.56
N THR A 428 19.32 3.51 -0.54
CA THR A 428 19.48 4.02 0.84
C THR A 428 20.81 3.58 1.47
N THR A 429 21.29 2.39 1.17
CA THR A 429 22.58 1.92 1.70
C THR A 429 23.76 2.74 1.19
N ASP A 430 23.64 3.45 0.06
CA ASP A 430 24.69 4.33 -0.43
C ASP A 430 25.00 5.49 0.53
N TYR A 431 24.11 5.74 1.49
CA TYR A 431 24.23 6.77 2.53
C TYR A 431 24.35 6.21 3.95
N ALA A 432 24.33 4.88 4.12
CA ALA A 432 24.46 4.25 5.43
C ALA A 432 25.90 4.24 5.95
N ASP A 433 26.07 4.29 7.26
CA ASP A 433 27.35 4.08 7.95
C ASP A 433 27.54 2.59 8.26
N ILE A 434 26.45 1.89 8.62
CA ILE A 434 26.43 0.44 8.88
C ILE A 434 25.26 -0.18 8.11
N VAL A 435 25.54 -1.31 7.44
CA VAL A 435 24.51 -2.16 6.82
C VAL A 435 24.50 -3.51 7.53
N LEU A 436 23.33 -3.91 8.01
CA LEU A 436 23.09 -5.18 8.70
C LEU A 436 22.35 -6.15 7.78
N PRO A 437 22.72 -7.44 7.75
CA PRO A 437 22.11 -8.44 6.87
C PRO A 437 20.74 -8.90 7.40
N ALA A 438 19.69 -8.74 6.59
CA ALA A 438 18.33 -9.12 6.92
C ALA A 438 17.91 -10.46 6.30
N THR A 439 17.11 -11.24 7.03
CA THR A 439 16.49 -12.47 6.54
C THR A 439 15.40 -12.20 5.48
N THR A 440 15.19 -13.15 4.59
CA THR A 440 13.99 -13.26 3.77
C THR A 440 12.88 -13.99 4.54
N PHE A 441 11.63 -13.95 4.07
CA PHE A 441 10.54 -14.65 4.76
C PHE A 441 10.64 -16.20 4.72
N PHE A 442 11.60 -16.76 3.98
CA PHE A 442 11.92 -18.19 4.07
C PHE A 442 12.69 -18.55 5.34
N GLU A 443 13.34 -17.55 5.94
CA GLU A 443 14.36 -17.71 6.97
C GLU A 443 13.88 -17.32 8.37
N HIS A 444 12.60 -16.94 8.53
CA HIS A 444 12.01 -16.65 9.84
C HIS A 444 10.51 -17.01 9.89
N LYS A 445 9.98 -17.12 11.11
CA LYS A 445 8.56 -17.33 11.36
C LYS A 445 7.86 -15.98 11.58
N ASP A 446 6.61 -15.85 11.08
CA ASP A 446 5.81 -14.63 11.26
C ASP A 446 4.31 -14.94 11.27
N LEU A 447 3.50 -13.98 11.72
CA LEU A 447 2.04 -14.00 11.65
C LEU A 447 1.57 -13.05 10.56
N GLN A 448 0.84 -13.56 9.55
CA GLN A 448 0.46 -12.80 8.36
C GLN A 448 -1.04 -12.55 8.30
N ALA A 449 -1.45 -11.28 8.45
CA ALA A 449 -2.77 -10.78 8.09
C ALA A 449 -2.78 -10.29 6.63
N ALA A 450 -3.97 -10.22 6.03
CA ALA A 450 -4.15 -9.70 4.68
C ALA A 450 -4.95 -8.38 4.68
N TYR A 451 -4.82 -7.58 3.63
CA TYR A 451 -5.72 -6.46 3.44
C TYR A 451 -6.68 -6.61 2.25
N GLY A 452 -6.60 -7.74 1.54
CA GLY A 452 -7.50 -8.09 0.44
C GLY A 452 -8.43 -9.28 0.71
N HIS A 453 -8.25 -10.01 1.81
CA HIS A 453 -9.12 -11.13 2.21
C HIS A 453 -9.16 -11.29 3.74
N TYR A 454 -10.00 -12.22 4.23
CA TYR A 454 -10.25 -12.43 5.66
C TYR A 454 -9.55 -13.66 6.27
N TYR A 455 -8.45 -14.11 5.67
CA TYR A 455 -7.69 -15.25 6.19
C TYR A 455 -6.44 -14.78 6.93
N LEU A 456 -6.25 -15.28 8.16
CA LEU A 456 -5.04 -15.14 8.97
C LEU A 456 -4.18 -16.37 8.76
N GLN A 457 -2.86 -16.20 8.65
CA GLN A 457 -1.91 -17.25 8.31
C GLN A 457 -0.68 -17.20 9.21
N VAL A 458 -0.07 -18.33 9.50
CA VAL A 458 1.30 -18.42 10.01
C VAL A 458 2.24 -18.64 8.83
N SER A 459 3.27 -17.80 8.72
CA SER A 459 4.38 -18.04 7.81
C SER A 459 5.48 -18.78 8.55
N ASN A 460 5.64 -20.07 8.30
CA ASN A 460 6.63 -20.87 8.99
C ASN A 460 8.03 -20.66 8.38
N GLN A 461 9.06 -20.72 9.23
CA GLN A 461 10.44 -20.74 8.79
C GLN A 461 10.70 -22.00 7.96
N ALA A 462 11.15 -21.84 6.72
CA ALA A 462 11.39 -22.95 5.81
C ALA A 462 12.85 -23.44 5.85
N MET A 463 13.79 -22.54 6.04
CA MET A 463 15.24 -22.81 6.05
C MET A 463 15.96 -21.97 7.09
N ASP A 464 17.15 -22.35 7.44
CA ASP A 464 18.01 -21.56 8.29
C ASP A 464 18.46 -20.26 7.57
N PRO A 465 18.71 -19.18 8.31
CA PRO A 465 19.24 -17.94 7.74
C PRO A 465 20.53 -18.18 6.93
N VAL A 466 20.62 -17.55 5.75
CA VAL A 466 21.81 -17.62 4.90
C VAL A 466 22.87 -16.63 5.43
N GLY A 467 24.11 -17.09 5.51
CA GLY A 467 25.18 -16.26 6.07
C GLY A 467 24.93 -15.93 7.55
N GLU A 468 25.07 -14.68 7.91
CA GLU A 468 24.82 -14.17 9.26
C GLU A 468 23.53 -13.32 9.34
N CYS A 469 22.57 -13.53 8.41
CA CYS A 469 21.33 -12.78 8.39
C CYS A 469 20.50 -12.97 9.66
N ARG A 470 19.90 -11.90 10.17
CA ARG A 470 18.97 -11.94 11.31
C ARG A 470 17.62 -11.34 10.92
N SER A 471 16.56 -11.85 11.53
CA SER A 471 15.24 -11.24 11.45
C SER A 471 15.22 -9.90 12.21
N ASN A 472 14.21 -9.06 11.94
CA ASN A 472 14.06 -7.82 12.72
C ASN A 472 13.89 -8.13 14.22
N VAL A 473 13.16 -9.20 14.56
CA VAL A 473 12.96 -9.63 15.95
C VAL A 473 14.31 -9.94 16.61
N GLU A 474 15.16 -10.73 15.97
CA GLU A 474 16.47 -11.14 16.50
C GLU A 474 17.45 -9.96 16.58
N MET A 475 17.49 -9.13 15.54
CA MET A 475 18.39 -7.99 15.48
C MET A 475 18.07 -6.95 16.57
N PHE A 476 16.78 -6.56 16.73
CA PHE A 476 16.40 -5.59 17.76
C PHE A 476 16.50 -6.16 19.17
N ARG A 477 16.30 -7.46 19.37
CA ARG A 477 16.57 -8.15 20.63
C ARG A 477 18.05 -8.04 21.00
N ALA A 478 18.94 -8.38 20.08
CA ALA A 478 20.38 -8.30 20.29
C ALA A 478 20.86 -6.85 20.55
N LEU A 479 20.27 -5.88 19.86
CA LEU A 479 20.59 -4.46 20.10
C LEU A 479 20.06 -3.98 21.45
N ALA A 480 18.89 -4.46 21.91
CA ALA A 480 18.36 -4.15 23.24
C ALA A 480 19.29 -4.66 24.34
N GLU A 481 19.83 -5.87 24.20
CA GLU A 481 20.85 -6.42 25.11
C GLU A 481 22.09 -5.52 25.16
N ARG A 482 22.62 -5.08 24.01
CA ARG A 482 23.78 -4.15 23.95
C ARG A 482 23.49 -2.77 24.51
N MET A 483 22.23 -2.34 24.48
CA MET A 483 21.76 -1.11 25.14
C MET A 483 21.51 -1.29 26.65
N CYS A 484 21.69 -2.48 27.19
CA CYS A 484 21.41 -2.85 28.58
C CYS A 484 19.93 -2.61 28.97
N PHE A 485 18.99 -2.95 28.07
CA PHE A 485 17.57 -2.95 28.39
C PHE A 485 17.20 -4.25 29.09
N GLU A 486 16.76 -4.16 30.35
CA GLU A 486 16.47 -5.31 31.21
C GLU A 486 14.99 -5.71 31.21
N ASP A 487 14.17 -5.06 30.38
CA ASP A 487 12.72 -5.33 30.34
C ASP A 487 12.48 -6.73 29.73
N GLU A 488 11.71 -7.58 30.43
CA GLU A 488 11.46 -9.00 30.08
C GLU A 488 10.90 -9.19 28.66
N CYS A 489 10.22 -8.17 28.14
CA CYS A 489 9.63 -8.22 26.79
C CYS A 489 10.66 -8.41 25.67
N PHE A 490 11.94 -8.12 25.90
CA PHE A 490 13.01 -8.39 24.92
C PHE A 490 13.44 -9.86 24.90
N LEU A 491 13.02 -10.67 25.88
CA LEU A 491 13.33 -12.09 25.97
C LEU A 491 12.22 -12.98 25.37
N GLU A 492 11.08 -12.41 25.00
CA GLU A 492 9.95 -13.18 24.48
C GLU A 492 10.29 -13.94 23.19
N THR A 493 9.83 -15.18 23.10
CA THR A 493 9.97 -15.99 21.88
C THR A 493 8.99 -15.52 20.79
N VAL A 494 9.28 -15.86 19.54
CA VAL A 494 8.38 -15.61 18.40
C VAL A 494 7.00 -16.25 18.62
N ASP A 495 6.95 -17.46 19.18
CA ASP A 495 5.71 -18.16 19.47
C ASP A 495 4.89 -17.46 20.55
N SER A 496 5.54 -17.01 21.64
CA SER A 496 4.87 -16.19 22.67
C SER A 496 4.31 -14.88 22.11
N MET A 497 5.06 -14.23 21.22
CA MET A 497 4.59 -13.01 20.57
C MET A 497 3.38 -13.26 19.66
N ILE A 498 3.32 -14.40 18.93
CA ILE A 498 2.13 -14.80 18.16
C ILE A 498 0.95 -15.02 19.09
N ASP A 499 1.14 -15.75 20.20
CA ASP A 499 0.08 -16.03 21.16
C ASP A 499 -0.48 -14.70 21.73
N ARG A 500 0.39 -13.75 22.11
CA ARG A 500 -0.02 -12.41 22.56
C ARG A 500 -0.75 -11.60 21.47
N ALA A 501 -0.34 -11.69 20.23
CA ALA A 501 -1.03 -11.02 19.11
C ALA A 501 -2.47 -11.52 18.95
N LEU A 502 -2.70 -12.80 19.26
CA LEU A 502 -4.00 -13.46 19.16
C LEU A 502 -4.88 -13.25 20.42
N GLU A 503 -4.30 -12.87 21.55
CA GLU A 503 -5.01 -12.47 22.77
C GLU A 503 -5.70 -11.12 22.58
N SER A 504 -6.81 -11.12 21.85
CA SER A 504 -7.53 -9.92 21.45
C SER A 504 -9.01 -10.01 21.86
N LEU A 505 -9.60 -8.87 22.25
CA LEU A 505 -11.04 -8.75 22.50
C LEU A 505 -11.88 -8.78 21.22
N ASN A 506 -11.24 -8.82 20.04
CA ASN A 506 -11.96 -8.89 18.76
C ASN A 506 -12.68 -10.24 18.61
N PRO A 507 -14.01 -10.27 18.55
CA PRO A 507 -14.76 -11.53 18.45
C PRO A 507 -14.45 -12.31 17.18
N ARG A 508 -13.91 -11.67 16.16
CA ARG A 508 -13.51 -12.32 14.90
C ARG A 508 -12.29 -13.24 15.08
N LEU A 509 -11.49 -13.05 16.14
CA LEU A 509 -10.34 -13.89 16.47
C LEU A 509 -10.70 -15.02 17.47
N LYS A 510 -11.91 -15.08 17.99
CA LYS A 510 -12.31 -16.09 18.98
C LYS A 510 -12.05 -17.51 18.45
N GLY A 511 -11.27 -18.31 19.21
CA GLY A 511 -10.92 -19.68 18.86
C GLY A 511 -9.88 -19.81 17.75
N ILE A 512 -9.26 -18.70 17.32
CA ILE A 512 -8.06 -18.72 16.47
C ILE A 512 -6.85 -18.69 17.39
N THR A 513 -6.13 -19.82 17.46
CA THR A 513 -4.92 -20.00 18.26
C THR A 513 -3.74 -20.28 17.36
N ARG A 514 -2.51 -20.13 17.88
CA ARG A 514 -1.30 -20.46 17.15
C ARG A 514 -1.30 -21.94 16.71
N ASP A 515 -1.63 -22.85 17.60
CA ASP A 515 -1.71 -24.29 17.30
C ASP A 515 -2.72 -24.61 16.18
N ARG A 516 -3.83 -23.87 16.14
CA ARG A 516 -4.82 -24.01 15.07
C ARG A 516 -4.27 -23.49 13.75
N LEU A 517 -3.60 -22.34 13.76
CA LEU A 517 -2.97 -21.76 12.57
C LEU A 517 -1.82 -22.64 12.04
N GLU A 518 -1.02 -23.23 12.89
CA GLU A 518 0.05 -24.15 12.51
C GLU A 518 -0.49 -25.43 11.88
N ARG A 519 -1.59 -25.97 12.39
CA ARG A 519 -2.24 -27.17 11.86
C ARG A 519 -3.01 -26.92 10.57
N GLU A 520 -3.77 -25.82 10.50
CA GLU A 520 -4.65 -25.48 9.37
C GLU A 520 -3.98 -24.55 8.35
N HIS A 521 -2.80 -24.00 8.67
CA HIS A 521 -1.96 -23.07 7.92
C HIS A 521 -2.62 -21.71 7.62
N ARG A 522 -3.96 -21.67 7.52
CA ARG A 522 -4.79 -20.48 7.32
C ARG A 522 -6.14 -20.65 8.01
N VAL A 523 -6.63 -19.60 8.62
CA VAL A 523 -7.94 -19.60 9.29
C VAL A 523 -8.70 -18.35 8.88
N ARG A 524 -9.93 -18.53 8.38
CA ARG A 524 -10.82 -17.41 8.11
C ARG A 524 -11.30 -16.81 9.42
N LEU A 525 -11.34 -15.49 9.51
CA LEU A 525 -11.90 -14.76 10.65
C LEU A 525 -13.37 -15.16 10.88
N ASN A 526 -13.81 -15.17 12.14
CA ASN A 526 -15.19 -15.45 12.49
C ASN A 526 -16.05 -14.24 12.18
N PHE A 527 -16.99 -14.40 11.27
CA PHE A 527 -18.10 -13.48 11.09
C PHE A 527 -19.35 -14.20 11.54
N ALA A 528 -19.92 -13.79 12.67
CA ALA A 528 -21.22 -14.30 13.12
C ALA A 528 -22.22 -14.10 11.98
N ALA A 529 -22.95 -15.15 11.60
CA ALA A 529 -24.10 -14.99 10.75
C ALA A 529 -24.99 -13.94 11.41
N ALA A 530 -25.23 -12.83 10.73
CA ALA A 530 -26.26 -11.89 11.15
C ALA A 530 -27.56 -12.68 11.10
N THR A 531 -28.02 -13.18 12.27
CA THR A 531 -29.31 -13.82 12.38
C THR A 531 -30.35 -12.70 12.21
N PRO A 532 -31.09 -12.61 11.08
CA PRO A 532 -32.19 -11.70 11.00
C PRO A 532 -33.22 -12.18 12.01
N LYS A 533 -33.56 -11.39 13.00
CA LYS A 533 -34.83 -11.58 13.74
C LYS A 533 -35.91 -11.41 12.66
N GLY A 534 -36.43 -12.55 12.14
CA GLY A 534 -37.52 -12.56 11.18
C GLY A 534 -37.32 -13.36 9.89
N ALA A 535 -36.21 -14.05 9.66
CA ALA A 535 -36.02 -14.85 8.45
C ALA A 535 -36.44 -16.32 8.64
N ALA A 536 -37.74 -16.55 8.74
CA ALA A 536 -38.33 -17.90 8.63
C ALA A 536 -38.66 -18.31 7.18
N GLU A 537 -38.38 -17.45 6.17
CA GLU A 537 -38.87 -17.69 4.79
C GLU A 537 -37.80 -17.77 3.69
N SER A 538 -36.50 -17.82 3.98
CA SER A 538 -35.48 -17.89 2.91
C SER A 538 -34.71 -19.23 2.85
N GLN A 539 -35.27 -20.32 3.31
CA GLN A 539 -34.64 -21.67 3.19
C GLN A 539 -34.72 -22.29 1.79
N SER A 540 -35.32 -21.63 0.78
CA SER A 540 -35.51 -22.23 -0.54
C SER A 540 -34.45 -21.89 -1.60
N ILE A 541 -33.44 -21.05 -1.29
CA ILE A 541 -32.43 -20.63 -2.30
C ILE A 541 -31.16 -21.51 -2.30
N THR A 542 -30.96 -22.34 -1.28
CA THR A 542 -29.78 -23.22 -1.17
C THR A 542 -29.84 -24.50 -2.01
N ALA A 543 -30.94 -24.80 -2.67
CA ALA A 543 -31.14 -26.09 -3.34
C ALA A 543 -30.82 -26.15 -4.84
N SER A 544 -30.30 -25.07 -5.47
CA SER A 544 -30.10 -25.01 -6.93
C SER A 544 -28.66 -24.88 -7.43
N LEU A 545 -27.66 -25.13 -6.60
CA LEU A 545 -26.26 -25.19 -7.06
C LEU A 545 -25.91 -26.63 -7.46
N LYS A 546 -26.25 -27.03 -8.71
CA LYS A 546 -25.73 -28.25 -9.33
C LYS A 546 -24.22 -28.11 -9.53
N ARG A 547 -23.46 -29.06 -8.94
CA ARG A 547 -22.00 -29.18 -8.99
C ARG A 547 -21.46 -29.39 -10.40
N CYS A 548 -20.33 -28.78 -10.71
CA CYS A 548 -19.45 -29.21 -11.80
C CYS A 548 -18.68 -30.48 -11.36
N PRO A 549 -18.48 -31.49 -12.22
CA PRO A 549 -18.03 -32.84 -11.80
C PRO A 549 -16.59 -33.01 -11.33
N ASP A 550 -15.71 -31.99 -11.42
CA ASP A 550 -14.26 -32.19 -11.27
C ASP A 550 -13.63 -31.52 -10.03
N THR A 551 -14.36 -31.35 -8.94
CA THR A 551 -13.78 -30.84 -7.67
C THR A 551 -14.01 -31.83 -6.54
N ASN A 552 -12.91 -32.21 -5.89
CA ASN A 552 -12.80 -33.11 -4.75
C ASN A 552 -13.66 -32.65 -3.56
N PRO A 553 -14.47 -33.50 -2.90
CA PRO A 553 -15.53 -33.07 -1.97
C PRO A 553 -15.16 -32.90 -0.49
N ASP A 554 -13.91 -32.77 -0.11
CA ASP A 554 -13.50 -32.64 1.29
C ASP A 554 -12.75 -31.33 1.60
N SER A 555 -13.45 -30.20 1.56
CA SER A 555 -13.01 -29.01 2.27
C SER A 555 -14.12 -28.51 3.19
N SER A 556 -13.88 -28.52 4.49
CA SER A 556 -14.77 -28.10 5.58
C SER A 556 -15.14 -26.60 5.59
N ALA A 557 -14.96 -25.91 4.47
CA ALA A 557 -15.35 -24.51 4.25
C ALA A 557 -16.64 -24.34 3.41
N ALA A 558 -17.27 -25.42 2.97
CA ALA A 558 -18.48 -25.36 2.16
C ALA A 558 -19.72 -25.25 3.06
N GLY A 559 -20.18 -24.03 3.36
CA GLY A 559 -21.46 -23.82 4.03
C GLY A 559 -21.67 -22.54 4.84
N ALA A 560 -20.64 -21.72 5.09
CA ALA A 560 -20.87 -20.45 5.78
C ALA A 560 -21.49 -19.42 4.82
N ALA A 561 -22.61 -18.79 5.23
CA ALA A 561 -23.20 -17.68 4.49
C ALA A 561 -22.17 -16.56 4.25
N PRO A 562 -22.15 -15.90 3.08
CA PRO A 562 -21.23 -14.81 2.80
C PRO A 562 -21.42 -13.67 3.79
N PHE A 563 -20.32 -13.06 4.22
CA PHE A 563 -20.37 -11.94 5.16
C PHE A 563 -20.70 -10.64 4.42
N LEU A 564 -21.82 -10.04 4.76
CA LEU A 564 -22.29 -8.74 4.24
C LEU A 564 -22.13 -7.69 5.33
N PRO A 565 -21.02 -6.91 5.35
CA PRO A 565 -20.64 -6.12 6.53
C PRO A 565 -21.67 -5.09 6.97
N PHE A 566 -22.42 -4.52 6.04
CA PHE A 566 -23.33 -3.39 6.28
C PHE A 566 -24.74 -3.61 5.73
N ALA A 567 -25.14 -4.86 5.47
CA ALA A 567 -26.47 -5.17 4.94
C ALA A 567 -27.61 -4.69 5.87
N GLN A 568 -27.38 -4.70 7.17
CA GLN A 568 -28.32 -4.26 8.20
C GLN A 568 -27.92 -2.91 8.84
N GLY A 569 -27.08 -2.12 8.18
CA GLY A 569 -26.43 -0.98 8.79
C GLY A 569 -25.24 -1.43 9.66
N ASN A 570 -25.30 -1.20 10.98
CA ASN A 570 -24.24 -1.58 11.93
C ASN A 570 -22.88 -0.93 11.59
N PHE A 571 -22.89 0.30 11.15
CA PHE A 571 -21.69 1.08 10.89
C PHE A 571 -21.05 1.51 12.23
N PRO A 572 -19.77 1.22 12.48
CA PRO A 572 -19.08 1.64 13.70
C PRO A 572 -18.60 3.10 13.59
N THR A 573 -19.47 3.98 13.11
CA THR A 573 -19.29 5.44 13.10
C THR A 573 -19.83 6.05 14.40
N PRO A 574 -19.52 7.30 14.74
CA PRO A 574 -20.11 7.99 15.89
C PRO A 574 -21.64 8.05 15.87
N SER A 575 -22.26 8.11 14.69
CA SER A 575 -23.73 8.11 14.53
C SER A 575 -24.35 6.71 14.52
N GLY A 576 -23.56 5.65 14.44
CA GLY A 576 -24.03 4.29 14.18
C GLY A 576 -24.56 4.06 12.76
N LYS A 577 -24.41 5.03 11.86
CA LYS A 577 -24.89 5.05 10.47
C LYS A 577 -23.76 5.44 9.50
N ALA A 578 -23.95 5.20 8.21
CA ALA A 578 -23.06 5.75 7.20
C ALA A 578 -23.19 7.29 7.18
N GLU A 579 -22.05 8.00 7.25
CA GLU A 579 -22.02 9.45 7.41
C GLU A 579 -21.81 10.18 6.09
N PHE A 580 -22.90 10.66 5.48
CA PHE A 580 -22.83 11.62 4.37
C PHE A 580 -22.49 13.03 4.87
N TYR A 581 -22.89 13.35 6.09
CA TYR A 581 -22.44 14.49 6.87
C TYR A 581 -21.66 14.01 8.09
N SER A 582 -20.44 14.50 8.30
CA SER A 582 -19.55 14.08 9.38
C SER A 582 -19.31 15.20 10.40
N GLU A 583 -19.86 15.06 11.59
CA GLU A 583 -19.56 15.97 12.70
C GLU A 583 -18.09 15.92 13.14
N THR A 584 -17.42 14.78 12.89
CA THR A 584 -15.99 14.63 13.19
C THR A 584 -15.15 15.53 12.29
N LEU A 585 -15.39 15.53 10.98
CA LEU A 585 -14.69 16.41 10.03
C LEU A 585 -14.99 17.90 10.32
N LYS A 586 -16.25 18.22 10.63
CA LYS A 586 -16.62 19.58 11.03
C LYS A 586 -15.82 20.10 12.24
N ARG A 587 -15.69 19.26 13.28
CA ARG A 587 -14.88 19.61 14.48
C ARG A 587 -13.40 19.78 14.15
N GLN A 588 -12.91 19.13 13.12
CA GLN A 588 -11.54 19.28 12.60
C GLN A 588 -11.36 20.50 11.70
N GLY A 589 -12.41 21.30 11.47
CA GLY A 589 -12.38 22.46 10.58
C GLY A 589 -12.46 22.12 9.10
N LEU A 590 -12.82 20.88 8.76
CA LEU A 590 -12.97 20.40 7.40
C LEU A 590 -14.45 20.45 6.96
N ASP A 591 -14.69 20.42 5.64
CA ASP A 591 -16.07 20.37 5.12
C ASP A 591 -16.75 19.06 5.58
N PRO A 592 -17.86 19.13 6.32
CA PRO A 592 -18.55 17.94 6.79
C PRO A 592 -19.24 17.14 5.67
N VAL A 593 -19.51 17.78 4.53
CA VAL A 593 -20.11 17.17 3.34
C VAL A 593 -19.05 17.10 2.24
N VAL A 594 -19.02 16.00 1.50
CA VAL A 594 -18.07 15.83 0.41
C VAL A 594 -18.14 16.96 -0.61
N ALA A 595 -16.98 17.49 -1.01
CA ALA A 595 -16.85 18.53 -2.03
C ALA A 595 -15.65 18.21 -2.94
N PHE A 596 -15.68 18.75 -4.15
CA PHE A 596 -14.54 18.74 -5.05
C PHE A 596 -13.80 20.08 -4.97
N THR A 597 -12.49 19.99 -4.76
CA THR A 597 -11.55 21.11 -4.92
C THR A 597 -10.40 20.59 -5.79
N PRO A 598 -10.04 21.26 -6.88
CA PRO A 598 -8.90 20.83 -7.69
C PRO A 598 -7.62 20.80 -6.87
N PRO A 599 -6.73 19.80 -7.09
CA PRO A 599 -5.38 19.82 -6.52
C PRO A 599 -4.64 21.08 -6.98
N HIS A 600 -3.77 21.61 -6.13
CA HIS A 600 -3.00 22.81 -6.44
C HIS A 600 -2.13 22.62 -7.70
N GLU A 601 -1.38 21.54 -7.76
CA GLU A 601 -0.65 21.13 -8.96
C GLU A 601 -1.51 20.18 -9.80
N SER A 602 -2.37 20.75 -10.64
CA SER A 602 -3.21 20.07 -11.63
C SER A 602 -3.61 21.05 -12.74
N ARG A 603 -4.15 20.53 -13.85
CA ARG A 603 -4.64 21.37 -14.98
C ARG A 603 -5.72 22.38 -14.57
N HIS A 604 -6.46 22.10 -13.51
CA HIS A 604 -7.49 22.97 -12.95
C HIS A 604 -7.00 23.78 -11.74
N GLY A 605 -5.79 23.48 -11.24
CA GLY A 605 -5.20 24.13 -10.09
C GLY A 605 -4.51 25.46 -10.43
N SER A 606 -4.31 26.28 -9.40
CA SER A 606 -3.64 27.58 -9.56
C SER A 606 -2.10 27.46 -9.71
N GLY A 607 -1.50 26.37 -9.21
CA GLY A 607 -0.05 26.23 -9.14
C GLY A 607 0.62 25.93 -10.48
N SER A 608 0.01 25.10 -11.33
CA SER A 608 0.61 24.70 -12.60
C SER A 608 0.65 25.81 -13.64
N LYS A 609 -0.42 26.57 -13.75
CA LYS A 609 -0.51 27.70 -14.71
C LYS A 609 0.47 28.82 -14.38
N ALA A 610 0.66 29.10 -13.10
CA ALA A 610 1.59 30.15 -12.66
C ALA A 610 3.07 29.75 -12.82
N ALA A 611 3.38 28.43 -12.80
CA ALA A 611 4.75 27.92 -12.81
C ALA A 611 5.24 27.48 -14.20
N GLY A 612 4.38 27.45 -15.24
CA GLY A 612 4.77 27.05 -16.60
C GLY A 612 4.97 25.53 -16.78
N PHE A 613 4.35 24.69 -15.95
CA PHE A 613 4.42 23.23 -16.03
C PHE A 613 3.04 22.65 -16.40
N PRO A 614 2.74 22.45 -17.69
CA PRO A 614 1.39 22.14 -18.16
C PRO A 614 1.01 20.65 -18.13
N LEU A 615 1.97 19.72 -17.94
CA LEU A 615 1.72 18.29 -18.01
C LEU A 615 1.58 17.71 -16.58
N GLU A 616 0.50 16.97 -16.34
CA GLU A 616 0.28 16.25 -15.08
C GLU A 616 1.05 14.92 -15.09
N LEU A 617 1.93 14.74 -14.10
CA LEU A 617 2.77 13.54 -14.00
C LEU A 617 2.13 12.47 -13.11
N LEU A 618 2.01 11.27 -13.63
CA LEU A 618 1.74 10.05 -12.88
C LEU A 618 3.06 9.34 -12.54
N ALA A 619 3.59 9.56 -11.35
CA ALA A 619 4.74 8.83 -10.82
C ALA A 619 4.28 7.43 -10.37
N ARG A 620 4.06 6.53 -11.34
CA ARG A 620 3.40 5.24 -11.13
C ARG A 620 4.34 4.14 -10.68
N LYS A 621 3.78 3.13 -10.01
CA LYS A 621 4.51 1.92 -9.69
C LYS A 621 4.64 1.02 -10.92
N PRO A 622 5.77 0.28 -11.08
CA PRO A 622 5.89 -0.78 -12.07
C PRO A 622 4.89 -1.91 -11.84
N ASP A 623 4.66 -2.73 -12.87
CA ASP A 623 3.70 -3.83 -12.79
C ASP A 623 4.29 -5.09 -12.14
N ASN A 624 5.60 -5.32 -12.31
CA ASN A 624 6.25 -6.58 -11.93
C ASN A 624 7.21 -6.46 -10.74
N HIS A 625 7.36 -5.28 -10.10
CA HIS A 625 8.00 -5.17 -8.79
C HIS A 625 7.15 -4.33 -7.82
N LEU A 626 7.44 -4.38 -6.53
CA LEU A 626 6.65 -3.73 -5.47
C LEU A 626 7.46 -2.59 -4.86
N ASN A 627 7.04 -1.33 -5.09
CA ASN A 627 7.80 -0.15 -4.69
C ASN A 627 9.26 -0.27 -5.16
N SER A 628 10.22 -0.54 -4.25
CA SER A 628 11.62 -0.85 -4.57
C SER A 628 11.97 -2.34 -4.44
N SER A 629 11.07 -3.19 -3.90
CA SER A 629 11.33 -4.62 -3.75
C SER A 629 11.29 -5.35 -5.09
N PHE A 630 12.23 -6.25 -5.33
CA PHE A 630 12.49 -6.98 -6.57
C PHE A 630 13.12 -6.16 -7.70
N ALA A 631 13.21 -4.84 -7.59
CA ALA A 631 13.71 -3.98 -8.67
C ALA A 631 15.18 -4.27 -9.06
N ASN A 632 15.97 -4.83 -8.14
CA ASN A 632 17.37 -5.23 -8.38
C ASN A 632 17.53 -6.58 -9.10
N LEU A 633 16.47 -7.40 -9.19
CA LEU A 633 16.59 -8.75 -9.77
C LEU A 633 16.55 -8.71 -11.30
N PRO A 634 17.58 -9.20 -12.02
CA PRO A 634 17.62 -9.19 -13.48
C PRO A 634 16.41 -9.87 -14.12
N SER A 635 15.95 -11.00 -13.54
CA SER A 635 14.80 -11.75 -14.03
C SER A 635 13.47 -10.98 -13.91
N VAL A 636 13.37 -10.04 -12.97
CA VAL A 636 12.21 -9.17 -12.77
C VAL A 636 12.32 -7.93 -13.65
N ARG A 637 13.50 -7.32 -13.74
CA ARG A 637 13.75 -6.17 -14.64
C ARG A 637 13.45 -6.52 -16.10
N ALA A 638 13.81 -7.71 -16.55
CA ALA A 638 13.51 -8.19 -17.90
C ALA A 638 12.00 -8.23 -18.23
N MET A 639 11.13 -8.24 -17.20
CA MET A 639 9.67 -8.16 -17.37
C MET A 639 9.13 -6.73 -17.39
N GLU A 640 9.99 -5.73 -17.18
CA GLU A 640 9.65 -4.29 -17.15
C GLU A 640 10.43 -3.52 -18.24
N PRO A 641 10.12 -3.76 -19.53
CA PRO A 641 10.91 -3.20 -20.63
C PRO A 641 10.82 -1.66 -20.72
N TRP A 642 9.93 -1.04 -19.96
CA TRP A 642 9.64 0.40 -20.01
C TRP A 642 10.12 1.15 -18.76
N LEU A 643 11.06 0.58 -18.01
CA LEU A 643 11.78 1.33 -16.97
C LEU A 643 12.70 2.37 -17.64
N GLY A 644 12.63 3.61 -17.14
CA GLY A 644 13.36 4.72 -17.75
C GLY A 644 12.63 5.46 -18.87
N ASP A 645 11.38 5.04 -19.21
CA ASP A 645 10.54 5.73 -20.18
C ASP A 645 9.58 6.72 -19.51
N LEU A 646 9.29 7.81 -20.24
CA LEU A 646 8.14 8.69 -20.00
C LEU A 646 7.11 8.45 -21.08
N GLU A 647 5.96 7.92 -20.70
CA GLU A 647 4.82 7.70 -21.58
C GLU A 647 4.05 9.01 -21.75
N MET A 648 3.75 9.40 -22.99
CA MET A 648 3.06 10.65 -23.31
C MET A 648 2.12 10.50 -24.51
N HIS A 649 1.11 11.36 -24.55
CA HIS A 649 0.15 11.36 -25.65
C HIS A 649 0.78 11.93 -26.93
N PRO A 650 0.44 11.40 -28.15
CA PRO A 650 0.98 11.90 -29.43
C PRO A 650 0.84 13.42 -29.63
N THR A 651 -0.30 14.00 -29.24
CA THR A 651 -0.55 15.45 -29.33
C THR A 651 0.44 16.28 -28.49
N ASP A 652 0.76 15.79 -27.27
CA ASP A 652 1.70 16.47 -26.37
C ASP A 652 3.14 16.34 -26.85
N ALA A 653 3.48 15.20 -27.47
CA ALA A 653 4.77 14.94 -28.09
C ALA A 653 4.98 15.84 -29.32
N GLU A 654 4.01 15.90 -30.22
CA GLU A 654 4.04 16.76 -31.41
C GLU A 654 4.23 18.24 -31.07
N ALA A 655 3.47 18.73 -30.07
CA ALA A 655 3.57 20.12 -29.60
C ALA A 655 4.97 20.50 -29.07
N ARG A 656 5.80 19.50 -28.72
CA ARG A 656 7.16 19.66 -28.17
C ARG A 656 8.25 19.23 -29.17
N GLY A 657 7.87 18.78 -30.36
CA GLY A 657 8.80 18.23 -31.34
C GLY A 657 9.47 16.92 -30.88
N VAL A 658 8.86 16.18 -29.95
CA VAL A 658 9.35 14.91 -29.40
C VAL A 658 8.81 13.75 -30.23
N ARG A 659 9.66 12.78 -30.54
CA ARG A 659 9.30 11.53 -31.22
C ARG A 659 9.47 10.34 -30.27
N ASP A 660 8.82 9.25 -30.60
CA ASP A 660 9.00 7.98 -29.89
C ASP A 660 10.48 7.56 -29.92
N GLY A 661 11.03 7.22 -28.74
CA GLY A 661 12.43 6.87 -28.56
C GLY A 661 13.39 8.03 -28.34
N ASP A 662 12.97 9.28 -28.49
CA ASP A 662 13.83 10.44 -28.22
C ASP A 662 14.26 10.51 -26.76
N ARG A 663 15.51 10.93 -26.53
CA ARG A 663 15.97 11.27 -25.19
C ARG A 663 15.42 12.64 -24.79
N ILE A 664 14.74 12.68 -23.66
CA ILE A 664 14.02 13.86 -23.15
C ILE A 664 14.44 14.20 -21.73
N ARG A 665 14.23 15.45 -21.36
CA ARG A 665 14.32 16.01 -20.02
C ARG A 665 12.92 16.30 -19.52
N ALA A 666 12.51 15.70 -18.40
CA ALA A 666 11.31 16.06 -17.67
C ALA A 666 11.72 16.85 -16.42
N PHE A 667 11.07 17.99 -16.15
CA PHE A 667 11.50 18.89 -15.08
C PHE A 667 10.36 19.72 -14.48
N ASN A 668 10.59 20.19 -13.27
CA ASN A 668 9.81 21.21 -12.60
C ASN A 668 10.70 21.98 -11.59
N SER A 669 10.11 22.78 -10.70
CA SER A 669 10.87 23.58 -9.72
C SER A 669 11.64 22.75 -8.67
N ARG A 670 11.36 21.45 -8.52
CA ARG A 670 12.01 20.56 -7.54
C ARG A 670 13.24 19.88 -8.11
N GLY A 671 13.26 19.62 -9.42
CA GLY A 671 14.37 18.94 -10.08
C GLY A 671 14.06 18.54 -11.50
N GLU A 672 14.92 17.69 -12.03
CA GLU A 672 14.85 17.18 -13.40
C GLU A 672 15.31 15.74 -13.48
N ILE A 673 14.85 15.05 -14.53
CA ILE A 673 15.26 13.69 -14.84
C ILE A 673 15.35 13.50 -16.36
N THR A 674 16.35 12.76 -16.80
CA THR A 674 16.48 12.35 -18.20
C THR A 674 15.82 10.98 -18.39
N LEU A 675 14.91 10.90 -19.36
CA LEU A 675 14.14 9.70 -19.68
C LEU A 675 14.12 9.49 -21.19
N GLN A 676 13.58 8.36 -21.65
CA GLN A 676 13.27 8.13 -23.07
C GLN A 676 11.78 8.38 -23.30
N ALA A 677 11.43 9.09 -24.35
CA ALA A 677 10.05 9.33 -24.71
C ALA A 677 9.40 8.07 -25.26
N ARG A 678 8.20 7.76 -24.78
CA ARG A 678 7.34 6.74 -25.32
C ARG A 678 6.00 7.33 -25.73
N VAL A 679 5.75 7.38 -27.03
CA VAL A 679 4.58 8.03 -27.62
C VAL A 679 3.58 6.96 -28.06
N ASP A 680 2.68 6.53 -27.16
CA ASP A 680 1.78 5.39 -27.43
C ASP A 680 0.30 5.62 -27.04
N GLY A 681 -0.03 6.80 -26.52
CA GLY A 681 -1.41 7.11 -26.08
C GLY A 681 -1.93 6.29 -24.90
N ALA A 682 -1.04 5.75 -24.05
CA ALA A 682 -1.42 5.07 -22.81
C ALA A 682 -2.02 6.03 -21.76
N VAL A 683 -1.79 7.32 -21.93
CA VAL A 683 -2.31 8.44 -21.13
C VAL A 683 -3.13 9.41 -21.98
N PRO A 684 -4.12 10.13 -21.42
CA PRO A 684 -4.85 11.18 -22.15
C PRO A 684 -3.97 12.42 -22.39
N PRO A 685 -4.37 13.31 -23.31
CA PRO A 685 -3.69 14.60 -23.52
C PRO A 685 -3.51 15.39 -22.23
N GLY A 686 -2.31 16.01 -22.08
CA GLY A 686 -1.94 16.76 -20.90
C GLY A 686 -1.50 15.92 -19.69
N VAL A 687 -1.39 14.60 -19.85
CA VAL A 687 -0.89 13.67 -18.83
C VAL A 687 0.35 12.95 -19.34
N VAL A 688 1.33 12.77 -18.47
CA VAL A 688 2.50 11.93 -18.71
C VAL A 688 2.68 10.93 -17.59
N ALA A 689 3.27 9.77 -17.85
CA ALA A 689 3.47 8.74 -16.85
C ALA A 689 4.88 8.15 -16.92
N ALA A 690 5.51 8.00 -15.75
CA ALA A 690 6.80 7.31 -15.64
C ALA A 690 6.78 6.34 -14.46
N ARG A 691 7.55 5.25 -14.58
CA ARG A 691 7.64 4.23 -13.54
C ARG A 691 8.72 4.56 -12.53
N LEU A 692 8.42 4.29 -11.24
CA LEU A 692 9.43 4.34 -10.19
C LEU A 692 10.48 3.26 -10.42
N ASP A 693 11.75 3.64 -10.35
CA ASP A 693 12.90 2.72 -10.37
C ASP A 693 13.93 3.17 -9.31
N TRP A 694 14.93 2.35 -9.05
CA TRP A 694 16.08 2.76 -8.25
C TRP A 694 16.93 3.77 -9.01
N ALA A 695 17.42 4.79 -8.32
CA ALA A 695 18.24 5.85 -8.91
C ALA A 695 19.49 5.31 -9.61
N ARG A 696 20.13 4.27 -9.03
CA ARG A 696 21.33 3.65 -9.61
C ARG A 696 21.12 2.95 -10.96
N PHE A 697 19.87 2.63 -11.31
CA PHE A 697 19.52 2.00 -12.59
C PHE A 697 18.98 3.00 -13.62
N SER A 698 18.72 4.24 -13.19
CA SER A 698 18.20 5.30 -14.05
C SER A 698 19.32 6.04 -14.78
N PRO A 699 19.14 6.43 -16.04
CA PRO A 699 20.07 7.33 -16.72
C PRO A 699 20.23 8.63 -15.91
N GLY A 700 21.47 9.01 -15.60
CA GLY A 700 21.75 10.22 -14.84
C GLY A 700 21.65 10.09 -13.30
N GLY A 701 21.37 8.89 -12.77
CA GLY A 701 21.43 8.60 -11.35
C GLY A 701 20.29 9.17 -10.49
N GLY A 702 19.19 9.59 -11.11
CA GLY A 702 17.98 10.05 -10.43
C GLY A 702 16.81 9.09 -10.60
N ASN A 703 15.75 9.25 -9.81
CA ASN A 703 14.50 8.56 -10.02
C ASN A 703 13.34 9.56 -10.13
N ILE A 704 12.16 9.10 -10.54
CA ILE A 704 11.01 9.98 -10.81
C ILE A 704 10.59 10.84 -9.60
N ASN A 705 10.96 10.46 -8.38
CA ASN A 705 10.66 11.22 -7.18
C ASN A 705 11.47 12.52 -7.03
N VAL A 706 12.44 12.80 -7.90
CA VAL A 706 13.06 14.14 -8.00
C VAL A 706 12.02 15.20 -8.37
N LEU A 707 10.91 14.80 -9.03
CA LEU A 707 9.84 15.68 -9.47
C LEU A 707 8.65 15.72 -8.50
N THR A 708 8.52 14.77 -7.57
CA THR A 708 7.36 14.66 -6.69
C THR A 708 7.47 15.56 -5.46
N SER A 709 6.32 15.91 -4.87
CA SER A 709 6.22 16.80 -3.71
C SER A 709 6.05 16.01 -2.41
N GLU A 710 6.60 16.52 -1.31
CA GLU A 710 6.34 16.04 0.06
C GLU A 710 5.11 16.67 0.72
N LYS A 711 4.25 17.38 -0.04
CA LYS A 711 2.96 17.85 0.44
C LYS A 711 2.09 16.67 0.84
N LEU A 712 1.28 16.90 1.86
CA LEU A 712 0.39 15.89 2.42
C LEU A 712 -1.02 16.02 1.83
N THR A 713 -1.76 14.92 1.84
CA THR A 713 -3.17 14.86 1.45
C THR A 713 -4.08 15.57 2.45
N ASP A 714 -5.28 15.92 2.02
CA ASP A 714 -6.35 16.57 2.81
C ASP A 714 -6.82 15.75 4.03
N LEU A 715 -6.81 14.41 3.92
CA LEU A 715 -7.07 13.48 5.01
C LEU A 715 -5.94 12.47 5.08
N GLY A 716 -5.57 12.03 6.29
CA GLY A 716 -4.65 10.93 6.53
C GLY A 716 -3.18 11.22 6.26
N ASN A 717 -2.79 12.47 6.02
CA ASN A 717 -1.39 12.92 5.89
C ASN A 717 -0.53 12.09 4.94
N ALA A 718 -1.13 11.58 3.82
CA ALA A 718 -0.45 10.70 2.87
C ALA A 718 0.32 11.45 1.79
N ALA A 719 1.09 10.71 0.97
CA ALA A 719 1.86 11.28 -0.13
C ALA A 719 1.00 11.64 -1.36
N THR A 720 1.36 12.73 -2.03
CA THR A 720 0.64 13.33 -3.17
C THR A 720 1.35 13.06 -4.51
N PHE A 721 1.76 11.82 -4.78
CA PHE A 721 2.55 11.44 -5.96
C PHE A 721 1.93 11.77 -7.32
N TYR A 722 0.61 12.02 -7.38
CA TYR A 722 -0.13 12.32 -8.62
C TYR A 722 -0.64 13.77 -8.68
N SER A 723 -0.30 14.60 -7.69
CA SER A 723 -0.45 16.06 -7.75
C SER A 723 0.90 16.69 -8.06
N VAL A 724 1.35 16.49 -9.28
CA VAL A 724 2.67 16.91 -9.76
C VAL A 724 2.53 17.41 -11.19
N CYS A 725 3.03 18.60 -11.46
CA CYS A 725 3.09 19.16 -12.79
C CYS A 725 4.53 19.27 -13.27
N VAL A 726 4.76 19.01 -14.57
CA VAL A 726 6.07 19.01 -15.21
C VAL A 726 6.02 19.65 -16.61
N GLU A 727 7.18 20.00 -17.12
CA GLU A 727 7.42 20.25 -18.54
C GLU A 727 8.38 19.20 -19.08
N VAL A 728 8.29 18.93 -20.38
CA VAL A 728 9.12 17.98 -21.11
C VAL A 728 9.73 18.65 -22.35
N GLU A 729 11.02 18.46 -22.55
CA GLU A 729 11.74 18.96 -23.72
C GLU A 729 12.74 17.94 -24.23
N LEU A 730 13.18 18.10 -25.49
CA LEU A 730 14.27 17.29 -26.04
C LEU A 730 15.54 17.51 -25.20
N PHE A 731 16.19 16.42 -24.84
CA PHE A 731 17.47 16.50 -24.15
C PHE A 731 18.56 17.02 -25.11
N ARG A 732 19.12 18.17 -24.80
CA ARG A 732 20.28 18.73 -25.50
C ARG A 732 21.51 18.39 -24.68
N ALA A 733 22.41 17.58 -25.25
CA ALA A 733 23.66 17.15 -24.63
C ALA A 733 24.61 18.33 -24.38
#